data_b92231bf19466bad57d70477802c0ec3
#
_entry.id   b92231bf19466bad57d70477802c0ec3
#
_cell.length_a   1.000
_cell.length_b   1.000
_cell.length_c   1.000
_cell.angle_alpha   90.00
_cell.angle_beta   90.00
_cell.angle_gamma   90.00
#
_symmetry.space_group_name_H-M   'P 1'
#
loop_
_entity.id
_entity.type
_entity.pdbx_description
1 polymer ?
#
loop_
_entity_poly.entity_id
_entity_poly.type
_entity_poly.pdbx_seq_one_letter_code
_entity_poly.pdbx_strand_id
1 'polypeptide(L)'
;MKGLISLAAASLLATSAFALPKATEVYANMGLGYNIGNTMEVPGNLTLTAWGNDFPTAKYIQSIKAAGFNTVRIPCAWDSHATNGVINEGWLDSVKTVVDMVIDNGMYAILNSHWDNGWLEDHVWDGSGFDRNGNAANNDANAIAAQQEKYWKQIANKFKDYNEKLIFASANEPGVNDPWNGGSDNGQWGFDQARMEVLKLYHEACLKAVRETGGNNSTRTIVVQMPRTEIDKYELLADNYPTDPAGTGYTMAEAHFYPYQYSLMTQDESWGPCFYYFDGMESSTDTKHNMGSSESTLGTKLYIDKQFDLLKNAFVNNGIPVVIGEMGAIKRLEEISGDNLKLHLEGRAAWYGYVAAAAKARGIVPCVWDTGDEGNGNMTILHRQSKFAGNVGDIVDYEVLNAMRKAYGLDTLPGNSINKFVESSLDTNDKVLKITYTSKQSDSSETGTMRIDLNGVNWSDYVAISFQAKVNVSSAGPCNGAKCNEFAWTSLSLFAMSGGDWAWDDYKFAESEISSAWKTYTVSLDANGLNITNKSKVNAIGLNLYGTQVSGTIEIDNITLHKADGSTVVLQDFNKKTPTLEGIASGELVTATTAIQRPAASIALDRKMHVQVQAGILSASFHANRASQGTLKLVNSIGQVIASQNFVSSVGANSISIETNYHGTGFLVLDLNSNRTTLPIRLK
;
A
#
# COMPACT_ATOMS: atom_id res chain seq x y z
N MET A 1 53.96 -75.73 -2.92
CA MET A 1 52.73 -75.01 -3.25
C MET A 1 52.56 -73.93 -2.18
N LYS A 2 52.86 -72.68 -2.55
CA LYS A 2 52.76 -71.51 -1.67
C LYS A 2 51.47 -70.80 -2.03
N GLY A 3 50.51 -70.80 -1.12
CA GLY A 3 49.27 -70.02 -1.28
C GLY A 3 49.48 -68.57 -0.90
N LEU A 4 49.29 -67.68 -1.83
CA LEU A 4 49.19 -66.23 -1.59
C LEU A 4 47.77 -65.92 -1.05
N ILE A 5 47.70 -65.36 0.16
CA ILE A 5 46.50 -64.73 0.67
C ILE A 5 46.60 -63.24 0.32
N SER A 6 45.77 -62.78 -0.60
CA SER A 6 45.57 -61.36 -0.90
C SER A 6 44.62 -60.73 0.14
N LEU A 7 45.14 -59.86 1.00
CA LEU A 7 44.32 -59.02 1.84
C LEU A 7 43.85 -57.80 1.01
N ALA A 8 42.59 -57.70 0.65
CA ALA A 8 42.01 -56.48 0.13
C ALA A 8 41.70 -55.53 1.29
N ALA A 9 42.52 -54.49 1.40
CA ALA A 9 42.21 -53.37 2.29
C ALA A 9 41.15 -52.47 1.64
N ALA A 10 39.92 -52.58 2.10
CA ALA A 10 38.89 -51.59 1.77
C ALA A 10 39.17 -50.30 2.56
N SER A 11 39.78 -49.31 1.90
CA SER A 11 39.90 -47.96 2.43
C SER A 11 38.49 -47.30 2.44
N LEU A 12 37.86 -47.27 3.61
CA LEU A 12 36.76 -46.34 3.87
C LEU A 12 37.33 -44.90 3.79
N LEU A 13 37.14 -44.23 2.69
CA LEU A 13 37.23 -42.80 2.60
C LEU A 13 36.05 -42.24 3.39
N ALA A 14 36.28 -42.02 4.69
CA ALA A 14 35.41 -41.13 5.48
C ALA A 14 35.59 -39.72 4.89
N THR A 15 34.72 -39.30 4.00
CA THR A 15 34.57 -37.89 3.68
C THR A 15 34.22 -37.19 4.99
N SER A 16 35.20 -36.53 5.61
CA SER A 16 34.92 -35.59 6.68
C SER A 16 34.00 -34.52 6.09
N ALA A 17 32.74 -34.57 6.45
CA ALA A 17 31.84 -33.46 6.16
C ALA A 17 32.42 -32.23 6.85
N PHE A 18 33.01 -31.32 6.09
CA PHE A 18 33.42 -30.03 6.62
C PHE A 18 32.18 -29.30 7.08
N ALA A 19 32.17 -28.79 8.31
CA ALA A 19 31.11 -27.94 8.81
C ALA A 19 30.89 -26.73 7.87
N LEU A 20 29.65 -26.36 7.60
CA LEU A 20 29.37 -25.12 6.88
C LEU A 20 29.90 -23.92 7.68
N PRO A 21 30.18 -22.78 7.02
CA PRO A 21 30.66 -21.57 7.67
C PRO A 21 29.74 -21.09 8.79
N LYS A 22 30.30 -20.36 9.75
CA LYS A 22 29.51 -19.68 10.79
C LYS A 22 28.59 -18.63 10.17
N ALA A 23 27.48 -18.34 10.83
CA ALA A 23 26.49 -17.36 10.39
C ALA A 23 27.11 -15.96 10.14
N THR A 24 28.13 -15.58 10.90
CA THR A 24 28.89 -14.34 10.70
C THR A 24 29.67 -14.31 9.37
N GLU A 25 30.18 -15.46 8.93
CA GLU A 25 30.89 -15.60 7.66
C GLU A 25 29.87 -15.64 6.48
N VAL A 26 28.73 -16.29 6.68
CA VAL A 26 27.61 -16.31 5.74
C VAL A 26 27.08 -14.89 5.53
N TYR A 27 26.76 -14.18 6.62
CA TYR A 27 26.29 -12.80 6.62
C TYR A 27 27.18 -11.88 5.79
N ALA A 28 28.50 -11.98 5.94
CA ALA A 28 29.46 -11.09 5.28
C ALA A 28 29.32 -11.04 3.75
N ASN A 29 28.66 -12.05 3.15
CA ASN A 29 28.49 -12.20 1.72
C ASN A 29 27.02 -12.06 1.25
N MET A 30 26.06 -11.86 2.15
CA MET A 30 24.63 -11.84 1.79
C MET A 30 24.20 -10.58 1.03
N GLY A 31 24.76 -9.42 1.35
CA GLY A 31 24.46 -8.16 0.64
C GLY A 31 23.02 -7.69 0.78
N LEU A 32 22.48 -7.05 -0.27
CA LEU A 32 21.08 -6.65 -0.34
C LEU A 32 20.16 -7.86 -0.55
N GLY A 33 19.04 -7.88 0.16
CA GLY A 33 18.03 -8.93 0.07
C GLY A 33 16.76 -8.49 -0.63
N TYR A 34 16.06 -9.46 -1.21
CA TYR A 34 14.82 -9.31 -1.97
C TYR A 34 13.85 -10.44 -1.65
N ASN A 35 12.57 -10.14 -1.43
CA ASN A 35 11.54 -11.15 -1.25
C ASN A 35 10.83 -11.45 -2.57
N ILE A 36 10.65 -12.73 -2.88
CA ILE A 36 9.69 -13.19 -3.90
C ILE A 36 8.33 -13.34 -3.22
N GLY A 37 7.73 -12.21 -2.83
CA GLY A 37 6.46 -12.21 -2.10
C GLY A 37 5.25 -12.52 -2.98
N ASN A 38 4.13 -12.89 -2.34
CA ASN A 38 2.86 -13.24 -2.97
C ASN A 38 2.99 -14.35 -4.03
N THR A 39 3.79 -15.38 -3.74
CA THR A 39 4.07 -16.46 -4.70
C THR A 39 4.07 -17.85 -4.03
N MET A 40 5.20 -18.28 -3.42
CA MET A 40 5.29 -19.63 -2.85
C MET A 40 4.59 -19.74 -1.48
N GLU A 41 4.23 -18.63 -0.85
CA GLU A 41 3.48 -18.57 0.41
C GLU A 41 1.96 -18.55 0.20
N VAL A 42 1.47 -18.54 -1.04
CA VAL A 42 0.03 -18.68 -1.32
C VAL A 42 -0.44 -20.03 -0.77
N PRO A 43 -1.46 -20.04 0.13
CA PRO A 43 -1.91 -21.27 0.76
C PRO A 43 -2.43 -22.30 -0.26
N GLY A 44 -2.15 -23.58 -0.02
CA GLY A 44 -2.43 -24.68 -0.95
C GLY A 44 -3.91 -24.93 -1.24
N ASN A 45 -4.84 -24.32 -0.50
CA ASN A 45 -6.28 -24.31 -0.82
C ASN A 45 -6.65 -23.28 -1.90
N LEU A 46 -5.70 -22.42 -2.32
CA LEU A 46 -5.83 -21.46 -3.41
C LEU A 46 -4.98 -21.91 -4.61
N THR A 47 -5.25 -21.32 -5.77
CA THR A 47 -4.32 -21.47 -6.91
C THR A 47 -3.05 -20.69 -6.64
N LEU A 48 -1.91 -21.17 -7.05
CA LEU A 48 -0.62 -20.50 -6.83
C LEU A 48 -0.58 -19.05 -7.35
N THR A 49 -1.40 -18.76 -8.36
CA THR A 49 -1.54 -17.42 -8.96
C THR A 49 -2.62 -16.55 -8.31
N ALA A 50 -3.25 -17.01 -7.23
CA ALA A 50 -4.39 -16.31 -6.61
C ALA A 50 -4.06 -14.89 -6.14
N TRP A 51 -2.79 -14.64 -5.80
CA TRP A 51 -2.31 -13.31 -5.39
C TRP A 51 -1.62 -12.54 -6.52
N GLY A 52 -1.86 -12.96 -7.77
CA GLY A 52 -1.52 -12.20 -8.98
C GLY A 52 -0.17 -12.51 -9.62
N ASN A 53 0.66 -13.34 -9.01
CA ASN A 53 1.98 -13.67 -9.56
C ASN A 53 2.01 -15.07 -10.17
N ASP A 54 2.72 -15.20 -11.28
CA ASP A 54 3.07 -16.50 -11.86
C ASP A 54 4.23 -17.15 -11.09
N PHE A 55 4.44 -18.45 -11.34
CA PHE A 55 5.59 -19.19 -10.81
C PHE A 55 6.90 -18.50 -11.23
N PRO A 56 7.89 -18.34 -10.33
CA PRO A 56 9.14 -17.67 -10.63
C PRO A 56 9.89 -18.31 -11.79
N THR A 57 10.34 -17.50 -12.74
CA THR A 57 11.10 -17.97 -13.89
C THR A 57 12.60 -17.71 -13.70
N ALA A 58 13.45 -18.48 -14.40
CA ALA A 58 14.89 -18.25 -14.39
C ALA A 58 15.26 -16.82 -14.82
N LYS A 59 14.54 -16.25 -15.80
CA LYS A 59 14.73 -14.87 -16.23
C LYS A 59 14.46 -13.87 -15.09
N TYR A 60 13.39 -14.10 -14.32
CA TYR A 60 13.06 -13.24 -13.17
C TYR A 60 14.17 -13.29 -12.11
N ILE A 61 14.62 -14.47 -11.74
CA ILE A 61 15.73 -14.66 -10.77
C ILE A 61 17.03 -14.01 -11.27
N GLN A 62 17.35 -14.12 -12.56
CA GLN A 62 18.49 -13.43 -13.17
C GLN A 62 18.34 -11.91 -13.08
N SER A 63 17.13 -11.38 -13.25
CA SER A 63 16.86 -9.95 -13.12
C SER A 63 17.04 -9.44 -11.68
N ILE A 64 16.67 -10.22 -10.66
CA ILE A 64 16.96 -9.92 -9.25
C ILE A 64 18.48 -9.78 -9.05
N LYS A 65 19.26 -10.72 -9.57
CA LYS A 65 20.72 -10.65 -9.50
C LYS A 65 21.29 -9.43 -10.24
N ALA A 66 20.80 -9.15 -11.45
CA ALA A 66 21.23 -8.00 -12.25
C ALA A 66 20.87 -6.66 -11.57
N ALA A 67 19.76 -6.61 -10.86
CA ALA A 67 19.37 -5.47 -10.02
C ALA A 67 20.33 -5.22 -8.86
N GLY A 68 21.20 -6.19 -8.51
CA GLY A 68 22.23 -6.03 -7.47
C GLY A 68 21.89 -6.69 -6.14
N PHE A 69 20.79 -7.42 -6.06
CA PHE A 69 20.47 -8.23 -4.88
C PHE A 69 21.36 -9.48 -4.84
N ASN A 70 21.77 -9.87 -3.65
CA ASN A 70 22.60 -11.04 -3.44
C ASN A 70 21.99 -12.06 -2.48
N THR A 71 20.86 -11.72 -1.87
CA THR A 71 20.03 -12.61 -1.05
C THR A 71 18.59 -12.59 -1.57
N VAL A 72 17.97 -13.74 -1.66
CA VAL A 72 16.55 -13.88 -2.01
C VAL A 72 15.85 -14.62 -0.88
N ARG A 73 14.88 -13.96 -0.24
CA ARG A 73 13.97 -14.63 0.71
C ARG A 73 12.82 -15.23 -0.09
N ILE A 74 12.54 -16.49 0.15
CA ILE A 74 11.51 -17.28 -0.51
C ILE A 74 10.46 -17.61 0.54
N PRO A 75 9.44 -16.76 0.73
CA PRO A 75 8.29 -17.07 1.55
C PRO A 75 7.62 -18.34 1.06
N CYS A 76 7.30 -19.29 1.96
CA CYS A 76 6.82 -20.60 1.53
C CYS A 76 5.74 -21.17 2.47
N ALA A 77 4.65 -21.66 1.89
CA ALA A 77 3.61 -22.42 2.58
C ALA A 77 3.96 -23.91 2.60
N TRP A 78 3.69 -24.60 3.70
CA TRP A 78 3.98 -26.02 3.88
C TRP A 78 2.78 -26.83 4.36
N ASP A 79 2.08 -26.36 5.41
CA ASP A 79 0.95 -27.07 6.01
C ASP A 79 -0.20 -27.24 5.03
N SER A 80 -0.55 -26.19 4.31
CA SER A 80 -1.61 -26.20 3.30
C SER A 80 -1.27 -27.03 2.05
N HIS A 81 0.00 -27.42 1.88
CA HIS A 81 0.47 -28.36 0.88
C HIS A 81 0.79 -29.76 1.45
N ALA A 82 0.33 -30.05 2.66
CA ALA A 82 0.56 -31.34 3.31
C ALA A 82 -0.75 -32.13 3.51
N THR A 83 -0.63 -33.44 3.58
CA THR A 83 -1.73 -34.34 3.95
C THR A 83 -1.28 -35.21 5.11
N ASN A 84 -2.01 -35.16 6.23
CA ASN A 84 -1.64 -35.88 7.46
C ASN A 84 -0.19 -35.58 7.91
N GLY A 85 0.25 -34.34 7.73
CA GLY A 85 1.59 -33.87 8.09
C GLY A 85 2.69 -34.40 7.16
N VAL A 86 2.36 -34.90 5.97
CA VAL A 86 3.31 -35.24 4.92
C VAL A 86 3.21 -34.22 3.80
N ILE A 87 4.27 -33.45 3.58
CA ILE A 87 4.34 -32.45 2.53
C ILE A 87 4.30 -33.13 1.17
N ASN A 88 3.50 -32.61 0.24
CA ASN A 88 3.41 -33.11 -1.13
C ASN A 88 4.79 -33.03 -1.81
N GLU A 89 5.27 -34.16 -2.35
CA GLU A 89 6.59 -34.22 -3.00
C GLU A 89 6.70 -33.30 -4.21
N GLY A 90 5.63 -33.14 -5.00
CA GLY A 90 5.59 -32.20 -6.11
C GLY A 90 5.73 -30.74 -5.66
N TRP A 91 5.23 -30.43 -4.45
CA TRP A 91 5.43 -29.10 -3.86
C TRP A 91 6.89 -28.90 -3.42
N LEU A 92 7.48 -29.87 -2.74
CA LEU A 92 8.91 -29.85 -2.40
C LEU A 92 9.79 -29.69 -3.65
N ASP A 93 9.45 -30.35 -4.77
CA ASP A 93 10.16 -30.20 -6.04
C ASP A 93 9.97 -28.80 -6.66
N SER A 94 8.78 -28.23 -6.55
CA SER A 94 8.51 -26.86 -7.00
C SER A 94 9.35 -25.84 -6.23
N VAL A 95 9.37 -25.93 -4.89
CA VAL A 95 10.19 -25.07 -4.04
C VAL A 95 11.68 -25.28 -4.34
N LYS A 96 12.11 -26.54 -4.50
CA LYS A 96 13.49 -26.86 -4.89
C LYS A 96 13.89 -26.18 -6.19
N THR A 97 13.02 -26.16 -7.19
CA THR A 97 13.27 -25.48 -8.46
C THR A 97 13.56 -23.98 -8.27
N VAL A 98 12.81 -23.29 -7.40
CA VAL A 98 13.07 -21.88 -7.10
C VAL A 98 14.38 -21.68 -6.35
N VAL A 99 14.66 -22.54 -5.35
CA VAL A 99 15.92 -22.51 -4.60
C VAL A 99 17.12 -22.76 -5.54
N ASP A 100 17.03 -23.74 -6.43
CA ASP A 100 18.08 -24.04 -7.43
C ASP A 100 18.36 -22.80 -8.29
N MET A 101 17.32 -22.16 -8.84
CA MET A 101 17.49 -20.96 -9.64
C MET A 101 18.20 -19.82 -8.88
N VAL A 102 17.92 -19.65 -7.60
CA VAL A 102 18.60 -18.63 -6.76
C VAL A 102 20.07 -18.98 -6.54
N ILE A 103 20.34 -20.21 -6.14
CA ILE A 103 21.70 -20.69 -5.82
C ILE A 103 22.59 -20.74 -7.07
N ASP A 104 22.05 -21.21 -8.22
CA ASP A 104 22.77 -21.29 -9.49
C ASP A 104 23.16 -19.89 -10.03
N ASN A 105 22.40 -18.84 -9.67
CA ASN A 105 22.78 -17.47 -9.94
C ASN A 105 23.75 -16.87 -8.90
N GLY A 106 24.30 -17.71 -8.01
CA GLY A 106 25.31 -17.33 -7.01
C GLY A 106 24.77 -16.52 -5.85
N MET A 107 23.45 -16.42 -5.66
CA MET A 107 22.80 -15.71 -4.55
C MET A 107 22.56 -16.64 -3.35
N TYR A 108 22.31 -16.02 -2.20
CA TYR A 108 21.82 -16.71 -0.99
C TYR A 108 20.32 -16.85 -1.06
N ALA A 109 19.80 -18.00 -0.65
CA ALA A 109 18.35 -18.26 -0.52
C ALA A 109 18.00 -18.40 0.96
N ILE A 110 17.06 -17.58 1.46
CA ILE A 110 16.44 -17.76 2.77
C ILE A 110 15.07 -18.41 2.53
N LEU A 111 14.92 -19.67 2.92
CA LEU A 111 13.69 -20.44 2.79
C LEU A 111 13.00 -20.52 4.16
N ASN A 112 11.80 -19.96 4.27
CA ASN A 112 11.06 -19.90 5.53
C ASN A 112 9.82 -20.82 5.57
N SER A 113 9.20 -20.88 6.73
CA SER A 113 7.80 -21.24 6.90
C SER A 113 7.01 -19.96 7.09
N HIS A 114 6.17 -19.63 6.09
CA HIS A 114 5.39 -18.38 6.11
C HIS A 114 4.06 -18.56 6.83
N TRP A 115 3.18 -17.55 6.81
CA TRP A 115 1.90 -17.55 7.51
C TRP A 115 1.06 -18.81 7.30
N ASP A 116 0.87 -19.24 6.05
CA ASP A 116 0.27 -20.54 5.66
C ASP A 116 -1.01 -20.90 6.44
N ASN A 117 -2.02 -20.02 6.39
CA ASN A 117 -3.27 -20.11 7.15
C ASN A 117 -3.09 -20.06 8.69
N GLY A 118 -1.94 -19.62 9.18
CA GLY A 118 -1.70 -19.39 10.60
C GLY A 118 -1.45 -20.64 11.44
N TRP A 119 -1.14 -21.79 10.82
CA TRP A 119 -1.00 -23.07 11.55
C TRP A 119 0.03 -23.02 12.69
N LEU A 120 1.06 -22.16 12.59
CA LEU A 120 2.03 -21.89 13.64
C LEU A 120 1.85 -20.48 14.20
N GLU A 121 1.75 -19.47 13.32
CA GLU A 121 1.79 -18.07 13.72
C GLU A 121 0.59 -17.65 14.56
N ASP A 122 -0.59 -18.20 14.29
CA ASP A 122 -1.81 -17.95 15.07
C ASP A 122 -1.87 -18.78 16.37
N HIS A 123 -0.79 -19.51 16.73
CA HIS A 123 -0.73 -20.44 17.85
C HIS A 123 0.45 -20.19 18.80
N VAL A 124 0.87 -18.95 18.98
CA VAL A 124 1.98 -18.56 19.86
C VAL A 124 1.44 -18.00 21.18
N TRP A 125 0.71 -18.79 21.94
CA TRP A 125 0.22 -18.43 23.28
C TRP A 125 0.12 -19.65 24.22
N ASP A 126 -0.22 -19.40 25.47
CA ASP A 126 -0.23 -20.36 26.57
C ASP A 126 -1.43 -21.36 26.58
N GLY A 127 -2.22 -21.39 25.52
CA GLY A 127 -3.41 -22.26 25.43
C GLY A 127 -4.71 -21.63 25.95
N SER A 128 -4.68 -20.37 26.41
CA SER A 128 -5.88 -19.63 26.82
C SER A 128 -6.33 -18.70 25.70
N GLY A 129 -7.40 -19.00 24.97
CA GLY A 129 -7.91 -18.07 23.98
C GLY A 129 -8.69 -18.69 22.82
N PHE A 130 -8.97 -17.87 21.82
CA PHE A 130 -9.73 -18.23 20.64
C PHE A 130 -8.86 -18.05 19.40
N ASP A 131 -9.06 -18.89 18.37
CA ASP A 131 -8.45 -18.68 17.08
C ASP A 131 -9.00 -17.39 16.40
N ARG A 132 -8.39 -16.97 15.28
CA ARG A 132 -8.82 -15.79 14.51
C ARG A 132 -10.29 -15.82 14.06
N ASN A 133 -10.95 -16.98 14.11
CA ASN A 133 -12.35 -17.18 13.77
C ASN A 133 -13.26 -17.17 15.00
N GLY A 134 -12.70 -16.93 16.19
CA GLY A 134 -13.43 -16.91 17.45
C GLY A 134 -13.75 -18.30 18.01
N ASN A 135 -13.09 -19.38 17.54
CA ASN A 135 -13.22 -20.71 18.11
C ASN A 135 -12.24 -20.87 19.26
N ALA A 136 -12.65 -21.60 20.31
CA ALA A 136 -11.73 -21.94 21.39
C ALA A 136 -10.52 -22.70 20.81
N ALA A 137 -9.34 -22.09 20.93
CA ALA A 137 -8.13 -22.69 20.43
C ALA A 137 -7.77 -23.90 21.27
N ASN A 138 -7.64 -25.03 20.61
CA ASN A 138 -7.07 -26.23 21.24
C ASN A 138 -5.54 -26.10 21.11
N ASN A 139 -4.95 -25.26 21.97
CA ASN A 139 -3.53 -24.99 21.92
C ASN A 139 -2.75 -25.98 22.76
N ASP A 140 -2.43 -27.07 22.12
CA ASP A 140 -1.30 -27.87 22.58
C ASP A 140 -0.03 -27.35 21.87
N ALA A 141 0.72 -26.44 22.52
CA ALA A 141 1.97 -25.95 22.00
C ALA A 141 2.96 -27.08 21.65
N ASN A 142 2.90 -28.19 22.35
CA ASN A 142 3.70 -29.38 22.05
C ASN A 142 3.25 -30.05 20.75
N ALA A 143 1.96 -30.04 20.41
CA ALA A 143 1.46 -30.58 19.14
C ALA A 143 1.92 -29.72 17.97
N ILE A 144 1.89 -28.40 18.09
CA ILE A 144 2.41 -27.47 17.09
C ILE A 144 3.93 -27.62 16.94
N ALA A 145 4.67 -27.72 18.04
CA ALA A 145 6.11 -27.98 18.01
C ALA A 145 6.45 -29.32 17.32
N ALA A 146 5.67 -30.38 17.61
CA ALA A 146 5.84 -31.66 16.93
C ALA A 146 5.53 -31.61 15.42
N GLN A 147 4.56 -30.78 15.01
CA GLN A 147 4.25 -30.53 13.61
C GLN A 147 5.37 -29.72 12.93
N GLN A 148 5.92 -28.72 13.61
CA GLN A 148 7.08 -27.94 13.18
C GLN A 148 8.30 -28.87 12.95
N GLU A 149 8.61 -29.72 13.92
CA GLU A 149 9.66 -30.74 13.80
C GLU A 149 9.43 -31.66 12.60
N LYS A 150 8.19 -32.12 12.41
CA LYS A 150 7.82 -33.03 11.32
C LYS A 150 8.00 -32.39 9.94
N TYR A 151 7.61 -31.12 9.77
CA TYR A 151 7.79 -30.40 8.50
C TYR A 151 9.24 -30.09 8.23
N TRP A 152 9.95 -29.50 9.20
CA TRP A 152 11.37 -29.16 9.01
C TRP A 152 12.26 -30.37 8.77
N LYS A 153 11.91 -31.53 9.29
CA LYS A 153 12.62 -32.77 8.98
C LYS A 153 12.48 -33.18 7.51
N GLN A 154 11.30 -33.02 6.91
CA GLN A 154 11.06 -33.29 5.49
C GLN A 154 11.78 -32.26 4.61
N ILE A 155 11.60 -30.96 4.93
CA ILE A 155 12.27 -29.87 4.22
C ILE A 155 13.78 -30.04 4.28
N ALA A 156 14.34 -30.21 5.46
CA ALA A 156 15.77 -30.35 5.64
C ALA A 156 16.37 -31.58 4.93
N ASN A 157 15.65 -32.70 4.87
CA ASN A 157 16.09 -33.87 4.10
C ASN A 157 16.12 -33.58 2.59
N LYS A 158 15.13 -32.86 2.05
CA LYS A 158 15.08 -32.47 0.62
C LYS A 158 16.26 -31.62 0.22
N PHE A 159 16.74 -30.76 1.14
CA PHE A 159 17.79 -29.77 0.89
C PHE A 159 19.12 -30.10 1.58
N LYS A 160 19.33 -31.34 1.99
CA LYS A 160 20.45 -31.74 2.85
C LYS A 160 21.84 -31.42 2.29
N ASP A 161 22.01 -31.56 0.97
CA ASP A 161 23.30 -31.48 0.31
C ASP A 161 23.66 -30.05 -0.19
N TYR A 162 22.76 -29.08 0.03
CA TYR A 162 23.01 -27.68 -0.36
C TYR A 162 24.11 -27.07 0.49
N ASN A 163 24.91 -26.19 -0.13
CA ASN A 163 25.99 -25.46 0.54
C ASN A 163 25.43 -24.34 1.47
N GLU A 164 26.32 -23.50 1.97
CA GLU A 164 26.04 -22.39 2.89
C GLU A 164 25.12 -21.30 2.32
N LYS A 165 24.92 -21.28 1.00
CA LYS A 165 24.02 -20.29 0.37
C LYS A 165 22.55 -20.56 0.63
N LEU A 166 22.17 -21.79 1.00
CA LEU A 166 20.83 -22.08 1.46
C LEU A 166 20.76 -21.88 3.00
N ILE A 167 19.90 -20.98 3.41
CA ILE A 167 19.62 -20.62 4.79
C ILE A 167 18.17 -20.99 5.06
N PHE A 168 17.87 -21.60 6.21
CA PHE A 168 16.50 -21.85 6.64
C PHE A 168 16.03 -20.75 7.58
N ALA A 169 14.72 -20.50 7.64
CA ALA A 169 14.11 -19.56 8.57
C ALA A 169 12.87 -20.21 9.20
N SER A 170 12.89 -20.30 10.53
CA SER A 170 12.00 -21.17 11.32
C SER A 170 10.51 -20.83 11.15
N ALA A 171 10.18 -19.55 11.02
CA ALA A 171 8.82 -19.03 10.92
C ALA A 171 8.82 -17.74 10.05
N ASN A 172 7.72 -16.97 10.07
CA ASN A 172 7.62 -15.66 9.45
C ASN A 172 7.32 -14.57 10.49
N GLU A 173 6.07 -14.34 10.87
CA GLU A 173 5.64 -13.32 11.85
C GLU A 173 4.88 -13.96 13.03
N PRO A 174 5.55 -14.79 13.82
CA PRO A 174 4.90 -15.62 14.83
C PRO A 174 4.21 -14.78 15.91
N GLY A 175 2.88 -14.93 16.04
CA GLY A 175 2.04 -14.23 16.99
C GLY A 175 1.45 -12.91 16.48
N VAL A 176 1.68 -12.52 15.22
CA VAL A 176 1.11 -11.27 14.66
C VAL A 176 -0.42 -11.32 14.57
N ASN A 177 -0.96 -12.49 14.28
CA ASN A 177 -2.40 -12.74 14.19
C ASN A 177 -2.95 -13.52 15.39
N ASP A 178 -2.19 -13.62 16.47
CA ASP A 178 -2.70 -14.24 17.69
C ASP A 178 -4.06 -13.63 18.04
N PRO A 179 -5.08 -14.45 18.34
CA PRO A 179 -6.39 -13.90 18.62
C PRO A 179 -6.28 -12.96 19.79
N TRP A 180 -6.69 -11.76 19.53
CA TRP A 180 -6.87 -10.78 20.58
C TRP A 180 -7.96 -11.30 21.51
N ASN A 181 -7.58 -11.69 22.70
CA ASN A 181 -8.48 -12.07 23.78
C ASN A 181 -9.29 -10.86 24.22
N GLY A 182 -10.26 -10.42 23.41
CA GLY A 182 -11.35 -9.52 23.77
C GLY A 182 -11.11 -8.52 24.91
N GLY A 183 -9.95 -7.85 24.96
CA GLY A 183 -9.61 -6.85 25.98
C GLY A 183 -8.95 -7.40 27.23
N SER A 184 -8.56 -8.65 27.31
CA SER A 184 -7.87 -9.20 28.49
C SER A 184 -6.41 -8.77 28.59
N ASP A 185 -5.81 -8.28 27.54
CA ASP A 185 -4.46 -7.73 27.52
C ASP A 185 -4.42 -6.23 27.87
N ASN A 186 -5.52 -5.65 28.33
CA ASN A 186 -5.65 -4.23 28.63
C ASN A 186 -5.34 -3.28 27.46
N GLY A 187 -5.59 -3.71 26.22
CA GLY A 187 -5.25 -2.96 25.02
C GLY A 187 -3.75 -2.88 24.75
N GLN A 188 -2.96 -3.70 25.39
CA GLN A 188 -1.55 -3.81 25.10
C GLN A 188 -1.35 -4.87 24.02
N TRP A 189 -0.80 -4.46 22.90
CA TRP A 189 -0.29 -5.34 21.84
C TRP A 189 0.94 -6.11 22.36
N GLY A 190 0.79 -6.72 23.57
CA GLY A 190 1.87 -7.25 24.36
C GLY A 190 2.11 -8.72 24.06
N PHE A 191 3.26 -9.01 23.46
CA PHE A 191 3.84 -10.32 23.51
C PHE A 191 4.53 -10.45 24.86
N ASP A 192 4.14 -11.42 25.68
CA ASP A 192 4.66 -11.63 27.04
C ASP A 192 5.67 -12.78 27.10
N GLN A 193 6.23 -13.01 28.31
CA GLN A 193 7.19 -14.06 28.55
C GLN A 193 6.62 -15.46 28.27
N ALA A 194 5.36 -15.70 28.60
CA ALA A 194 4.73 -17.02 28.38
C ALA A 194 4.60 -17.35 26.88
N ARG A 195 4.22 -16.36 26.07
CA ARG A 195 4.22 -16.48 24.61
C ARG A 195 5.63 -16.68 24.05
N MET A 196 6.62 -15.99 24.62
CA MET A 196 8.01 -16.17 24.21
C MET A 196 8.54 -17.58 24.49
N GLU A 197 8.15 -18.19 25.59
CA GLU A 197 8.51 -19.58 25.89
C GLU A 197 7.91 -20.56 24.87
N VAL A 198 6.68 -20.33 24.43
CA VAL A 198 6.04 -21.10 23.35
C VAL A 198 6.78 -20.89 22.02
N LEU A 199 7.08 -19.65 21.66
CA LEU A 199 7.83 -19.36 20.44
C LEU A 199 9.23 -19.99 20.46
N LYS A 200 9.92 -19.93 21.59
CA LYS A 200 11.20 -20.60 21.78
C LYS A 200 11.10 -22.10 21.54
N LEU A 201 10.05 -22.75 22.07
CA LEU A 201 9.78 -24.18 21.84
C LEU A 201 9.65 -24.49 20.33
N TYR A 202 8.96 -23.63 19.56
CA TYR A 202 8.81 -23.82 18.11
C TYR A 202 10.13 -23.64 17.37
N HIS A 203 10.95 -22.66 17.75
CA HIS A 203 12.29 -22.49 17.18
C HIS A 203 13.20 -23.67 17.49
N GLU A 204 13.20 -24.16 18.73
CA GLU A 204 14.01 -25.31 19.14
C GLU A 204 13.57 -26.60 18.43
N ALA A 205 12.26 -26.77 18.16
CA ALA A 205 11.74 -27.86 17.34
C ALA A 205 12.29 -27.84 15.90
N CYS A 206 12.29 -26.66 15.27
CA CYS A 206 12.88 -26.46 13.95
C CYS A 206 14.40 -26.76 13.97
N LEU A 207 15.14 -26.15 14.89
CA LEU A 207 16.59 -26.34 15.03
C LEU A 207 16.93 -27.84 15.19
N LYS A 208 16.27 -28.51 16.12
CA LYS A 208 16.44 -29.97 16.36
C LYS A 208 16.17 -30.77 15.10
N ALA A 209 15.02 -30.56 14.45
CA ALA A 209 14.63 -31.28 13.26
C ALA A 209 15.65 -31.17 12.15
N VAL A 210 16.15 -29.95 11.89
CA VAL A 210 17.16 -29.69 10.86
C VAL A 210 18.48 -30.38 11.22
N ARG A 211 18.98 -30.23 12.46
CA ARG A 211 20.26 -30.82 12.91
C ARG A 211 20.27 -32.34 12.84
N GLU A 212 19.16 -32.99 13.20
CA GLU A 212 19.01 -34.45 13.18
C GLU A 212 19.13 -35.05 11.77
N THR A 213 18.87 -34.30 10.70
CA THR A 213 19.04 -34.79 9.34
C THR A 213 20.52 -34.97 8.96
N GLY A 214 21.45 -34.34 9.68
CA GLY A 214 22.90 -34.47 9.47
C GLY A 214 23.40 -33.87 8.15
N GLY A 215 24.59 -34.27 7.71
CA GLY A 215 25.23 -33.67 6.54
C GLY A 215 25.47 -32.18 6.72
N ASN A 216 25.28 -31.37 5.68
CA ASN A 216 25.43 -29.93 5.72
C ASN A 216 24.43 -29.25 6.70
N ASN A 217 23.29 -29.90 6.98
CA ASN A 217 22.30 -29.38 7.92
C ASN A 217 22.80 -29.40 9.38
N SER A 218 23.83 -30.20 9.71
CA SER A 218 24.42 -30.19 11.05
C SER A 218 24.89 -28.80 11.48
N THR A 219 25.29 -27.95 10.53
CA THR A 219 25.81 -26.59 10.79
C THR A 219 25.25 -25.53 9.85
N ARG A 220 24.15 -25.84 9.12
CA ARG A 220 23.46 -24.87 8.26
C ARG A 220 22.97 -23.68 9.07
N THR A 221 23.13 -22.47 8.55
CA THR A 221 22.57 -21.27 9.16
C THR A 221 21.05 -21.35 9.20
N ILE A 222 20.46 -21.08 10.38
CA ILE A 222 19.00 -21.01 10.57
C ILE A 222 18.67 -19.65 11.19
N VAL A 223 17.65 -19.01 10.64
CA VAL A 223 17.12 -17.73 11.12
C VAL A 223 15.99 -17.99 12.09
N VAL A 224 16.00 -17.30 13.24
CA VAL A 224 14.95 -17.35 14.26
C VAL A 224 14.32 -15.97 14.42
N GLN A 225 13.02 -15.93 14.42
CA GLN A 225 12.23 -14.71 14.37
C GLN A 225 12.01 -14.12 15.78
N MET A 226 12.05 -12.79 15.87
CA MET A 226 11.54 -12.08 17.03
C MET A 226 10.03 -12.30 17.15
N PRO A 227 9.45 -12.17 18.37
CA PRO A 227 8.01 -12.14 18.54
C PRO A 227 7.37 -11.17 17.54
N ARG A 228 6.42 -11.64 16.72
CA ARG A 228 5.73 -10.88 15.66
C ARG A 228 6.67 -10.22 14.65
N THR A 229 7.97 -10.59 14.67
CA THR A 229 9.08 -9.91 13.99
C THR A 229 9.14 -8.38 14.24
N GLU A 230 8.46 -7.91 15.28
CA GLU A 230 8.48 -6.51 15.71
C GLU A 230 9.83 -6.18 16.36
N ILE A 231 10.46 -5.14 15.82
CA ILE A 231 11.81 -4.74 16.24
C ILE A 231 11.89 -4.30 17.70
N ASP A 232 10.81 -3.80 18.28
CA ASP A 232 10.72 -3.40 19.69
C ASP A 232 10.61 -4.58 20.66
N LYS A 233 10.43 -5.82 20.16
CA LYS A 233 10.41 -7.06 20.95
C LYS A 233 11.79 -7.75 21.02
N TYR A 234 12.85 -7.07 20.58
CA TYR A 234 14.19 -7.64 20.51
C TYR A 234 14.71 -8.19 21.85
N GLU A 235 14.36 -7.56 22.98
CA GLU A 235 14.78 -8.00 24.32
C GLU A 235 14.21 -9.38 24.66
N LEU A 236 12.95 -9.63 24.33
CA LEU A 236 12.32 -10.93 24.58
C LEU A 236 13.06 -12.07 23.88
N LEU A 237 13.43 -11.89 22.61
CA LEU A 237 14.23 -12.90 21.91
C LEU A 237 15.64 -12.99 22.49
N ALA A 238 16.30 -11.87 22.77
CA ALA A 238 17.67 -11.87 23.29
C ALA A 238 17.78 -12.61 24.62
N ASP A 239 16.84 -12.38 25.54
CA ASP A 239 16.79 -13.02 26.86
C ASP A 239 16.37 -14.49 26.80
N ASN A 240 15.66 -14.90 25.73
CA ASN A 240 15.12 -16.23 25.54
C ASN A 240 15.65 -16.91 24.27
N TYR A 241 16.87 -16.58 23.84
CA TYR A 241 17.40 -17.09 22.59
C TYR A 241 17.37 -18.64 22.54
N PRO A 242 16.87 -19.28 21.45
CA PRO A 242 16.71 -20.71 21.41
C PRO A 242 18.07 -21.42 21.41
N THR A 243 18.11 -22.61 22.02
CA THR A 243 19.30 -23.45 22.08
C THR A 243 19.47 -24.24 20.79
N ASP A 244 20.58 -24.00 20.09
CA ASP A 244 20.91 -24.76 18.88
C ASP A 244 21.72 -26.04 19.25
N PRO A 245 21.29 -27.24 18.85
CA PRO A 245 22.09 -28.47 19.04
C PRO A 245 23.47 -28.42 18.36
N ALA A 246 23.66 -27.59 17.33
CA ALA A 246 24.96 -27.37 16.68
C ALA A 246 25.91 -26.49 17.51
N GLY A 247 25.45 -25.93 18.62
CA GLY A 247 26.17 -24.92 19.39
C GLY A 247 26.05 -23.52 18.80
N THR A 248 26.87 -22.60 19.34
CA THR A 248 26.78 -21.17 18.95
C THR A 248 27.34 -20.88 17.56
N GLY A 249 26.79 -19.85 16.92
CA GLY A 249 27.29 -19.26 15.69
C GLY A 249 26.70 -19.84 14.40
N TYR A 250 25.61 -20.58 14.45
CA TYR A 250 24.91 -21.13 13.27
C TYR A 250 23.46 -20.62 13.16
N THR A 251 23.15 -19.58 13.92
CA THR A 251 21.83 -18.93 13.87
C THR A 251 21.96 -17.44 13.56
N MET A 252 20.90 -16.85 13.02
CA MET A 252 20.68 -15.41 12.85
C MET A 252 19.36 -15.03 13.49
N ALA A 253 19.21 -13.78 13.93
CA ALA A 253 17.93 -13.24 14.38
C ALA A 253 17.21 -12.51 13.23
N GLU A 254 15.88 -12.51 13.20
CA GLU A 254 15.08 -11.79 12.20
C GLU A 254 14.08 -10.86 12.85
N ALA A 255 14.01 -9.63 12.32
CA ALA A 255 12.94 -8.67 12.53
C ALA A 255 12.39 -8.22 11.16
N HIS A 256 11.18 -7.68 11.14
CA HIS A 256 10.63 -6.94 10.01
C HIS A 256 10.61 -5.45 10.32
N PHE A 257 10.65 -4.59 9.30
CA PHE A 257 10.74 -3.16 9.50
C PHE A 257 9.74 -2.40 8.66
N TYR A 258 8.55 -2.23 9.23
CA TYR A 258 7.47 -1.46 8.68
C TYR A 258 7.05 -0.36 9.67
N PRO A 259 7.69 0.82 9.69
CA PRO A 259 7.19 1.96 10.46
C PRO A 259 5.84 2.40 9.87
N TYR A 260 4.77 1.78 10.31
CA TYR A 260 3.46 1.70 9.65
C TYR A 260 2.86 3.05 9.26
N GLN A 261 3.07 4.09 10.05
CA GLN A 261 2.60 5.44 9.76
C GLN A 261 3.17 6.02 8.45
N TYR A 262 4.37 5.61 8.08
CA TYR A 262 5.02 5.98 6.82
C TYR A 262 4.92 4.87 5.77
N SER A 263 5.12 3.62 6.19
CA SER A 263 5.29 2.48 5.28
C SER A 263 3.99 1.93 4.72
N LEU A 264 2.90 1.91 5.50
CA LEU A 264 1.70 1.12 5.18
C LEU A 264 0.40 1.92 5.17
N MET A 265 0.26 2.93 6.04
CA MET A 265 -0.97 3.72 6.14
C MET A 265 -1.20 4.56 4.88
N THR A 266 -2.45 4.64 4.43
CA THR A 266 -2.86 5.50 3.31
C THR A 266 -3.57 6.77 3.79
N GLN A 267 -4.07 6.78 5.02
CA GLN A 267 -4.80 7.90 5.65
C GLN A 267 -4.59 7.91 7.16
N ASP A 268 -4.93 9.02 7.82
CA ASP A 268 -4.94 9.08 9.28
C ASP A 268 -5.96 8.10 9.86
N GLU A 269 -5.56 7.42 10.92
CA GLU A 269 -6.37 6.46 11.65
C GLU A 269 -6.49 6.84 13.14
N SER A 270 -7.41 6.21 13.87
CA SER A 270 -7.56 6.44 15.31
C SER A 270 -6.31 6.11 16.14
N TRP A 271 -5.40 5.33 15.56
CA TRP A 271 -4.15 4.87 16.18
C TRP A 271 -2.91 5.65 15.70
N GLY A 272 -3.08 6.70 14.89
CA GLY A 272 -1.99 7.63 14.59
C GLY A 272 -2.11 8.37 13.26
N PRO A 273 -1.24 9.39 13.06
CA PRO A 273 -1.14 10.14 11.81
C PRO A 273 -0.49 9.30 10.71
N CYS A 274 -0.87 9.58 9.45
CA CYS A 274 -0.21 9.04 8.27
C CYS A 274 0.82 10.02 7.73
N PHE A 275 2.02 9.56 7.41
CA PHE A 275 3.07 10.39 6.85
C PHE A 275 3.32 10.07 5.38
N TYR A 276 3.41 11.10 4.54
CA TYR A 276 3.71 11.00 3.13
C TYR A 276 5.13 11.45 2.79
N TYR A 277 5.71 12.34 3.61
CA TYR A 277 6.99 12.99 3.31
C TYR A 277 8.04 12.62 4.34
N PHE A 278 9.16 12.10 3.83
CA PHE A 278 10.27 11.60 4.64
C PHE A 278 11.05 12.73 5.33
N ASP A 279 11.65 12.42 6.46
CA ASP A 279 12.53 13.26 7.27
C ASP A 279 13.56 14.05 6.43
N GLY A 280 13.45 15.38 6.48
CA GLY A 280 14.25 16.34 5.71
C GLY A 280 13.76 16.56 4.27
N MET A 281 12.57 16.06 3.91
CA MET A 281 11.95 16.23 2.60
C MET A 281 10.47 16.63 2.76
N GLU A 282 10.24 17.69 3.55
CA GLU A 282 8.91 18.14 3.94
C GLU A 282 8.21 18.90 2.82
N SER A 283 6.91 18.65 2.65
CA SER A 283 6.04 19.44 1.77
C SER A 283 5.70 20.79 2.42
N SER A 284 5.81 21.87 1.63
CA SER A 284 5.37 23.21 2.05
C SER A 284 3.86 23.43 1.84
N THR A 285 3.19 22.59 1.07
CA THR A 285 1.78 22.70 0.70
C THR A 285 0.90 21.67 1.39
N ASP A 286 1.46 20.51 1.77
CA ASP A 286 0.80 19.45 2.52
C ASP A 286 1.57 19.18 3.82
N THR A 287 1.57 20.17 4.71
CA THR A 287 2.37 20.12 5.95
C THR A 287 1.85 19.11 6.97
N LYS A 288 0.59 18.69 6.84
CA LYS A 288 -0.06 17.72 7.73
C LYS A 288 0.63 16.35 7.68
N HIS A 289 1.06 15.93 6.49
CA HIS A 289 1.63 14.61 6.27
C HIS A 289 3.18 14.58 6.32
N ASN A 290 3.80 15.65 6.84
CA ASN A 290 5.23 15.69 7.11
C ASN A 290 5.54 14.90 8.38
N MET A 291 6.50 13.97 8.32
CA MET A 291 6.87 13.18 9.51
C MET A 291 7.76 13.94 10.50
N GLY A 292 8.43 15.02 10.08
CA GLY A 292 9.46 15.68 10.86
C GLY A 292 10.70 14.78 11.08
N SER A 293 11.48 15.09 12.12
CA SER A 293 12.75 14.40 12.40
C SER A 293 12.90 13.98 13.87
N SER A 294 11.80 13.69 14.57
CA SER A 294 11.84 13.24 15.97
C SER A 294 12.19 11.76 16.08
N GLU A 295 13.01 11.39 17.07
CA GLU A 295 13.30 9.99 17.40
C GLU A 295 12.04 9.17 17.77
N SER A 296 11.01 9.83 18.29
CA SER A 296 9.74 9.17 18.64
C SER A 296 8.79 8.98 17.45
N THR A 297 9.09 9.58 16.29
CA THR A 297 8.27 9.39 15.09
C THR A 297 8.77 8.19 14.30
N LEU A 298 7.88 7.23 14.08
CA LEU A 298 8.19 5.99 13.38
C LEU A 298 8.72 6.24 11.97
N GLY A 299 9.90 5.71 11.66
CA GLY A 299 10.48 5.77 10.32
C GLY A 299 11.38 6.97 10.03
N THR A 300 11.56 7.92 10.95
CA THR A 300 12.58 8.98 10.82
C THR A 300 14.00 8.40 10.86
N LYS A 301 14.98 9.17 10.41
CA LYS A 301 16.40 8.76 10.46
C LYS A 301 16.84 8.42 11.88
N LEU A 302 16.48 9.26 12.86
CA LEU A 302 16.82 9.02 14.27
C LEU A 302 16.15 7.75 14.81
N TYR A 303 14.89 7.50 14.44
CA TYR A 303 14.21 6.28 14.81
C TYR A 303 14.89 5.04 14.21
N ILE A 304 15.21 5.06 12.91
CA ILE A 304 15.90 3.96 12.22
C ILE A 304 17.23 3.66 12.91
N ASP A 305 18.03 4.69 13.14
CA ASP A 305 19.35 4.55 13.77
C ASP A 305 19.24 3.91 15.16
N LYS A 306 18.32 4.40 15.99
CA LYS A 306 18.07 3.86 17.32
C LYS A 306 17.67 2.38 17.29
N GLN A 307 16.68 2.04 16.46
CA GLN A 307 16.20 0.65 16.39
C GLN A 307 17.30 -0.32 15.93
N PHE A 308 18.07 0.08 14.93
CA PHE A 308 19.13 -0.78 14.42
C PHE A 308 20.35 -0.84 15.37
N ASP A 309 20.60 0.20 16.16
CA ASP A 309 21.61 0.14 17.23
C ASP A 309 21.19 -0.82 18.36
N LEU A 310 19.89 -0.89 18.71
CA LEU A 310 19.37 -1.88 19.65
C LEU A 310 19.61 -3.31 19.16
N LEU A 311 19.27 -3.59 17.88
CA LEU A 311 19.52 -4.90 17.27
C LEU A 311 21.01 -5.24 17.23
N LYS A 312 21.85 -4.28 16.86
CA LYS A 312 23.30 -4.47 16.85
C LYS A 312 23.82 -4.84 18.23
N ASN A 313 23.38 -4.12 19.27
CA ASN A 313 23.85 -4.35 20.63
C ASN A 313 23.36 -5.68 21.19
N ALA A 314 22.09 -6.05 20.94
CA ALA A 314 21.51 -7.28 21.45
C ALA A 314 22.08 -8.54 20.74
N PHE A 315 22.31 -8.48 19.44
CA PHE A 315 22.63 -9.67 18.64
C PHE A 315 23.98 -9.59 17.92
N VAL A 316 24.23 -8.59 17.08
CA VAL A 316 25.41 -8.56 16.22
C VAL A 316 26.70 -8.53 17.04
N ASN A 317 26.75 -7.71 18.09
CA ASN A 317 27.90 -7.63 19.01
C ASN A 317 28.14 -8.94 19.79
N ASN A 318 27.13 -9.81 19.83
CA ASN A 318 27.19 -11.14 20.46
C ASN A 318 27.44 -12.27 19.45
N GLY A 319 27.81 -11.94 18.20
CA GLY A 319 28.11 -12.91 17.16
C GLY A 319 26.87 -13.55 16.49
N ILE A 320 25.71 -12.95 16.64
CA ILE A 320 24.43 -13.35 16.01
C ILE A 320 24.09 -12.30 14.96
N PRO A 321 24.31 -12.52 13.65
CA PRO A 321 23.90 -11.58 12.62
C PRO A 321 22.38 -11.40 12.61
N VAL A 322 21.93 -10.25 12.10
CA VAL A 322 20.50 -9.92 12.01
C VAL A 322 20.06 -9.78 10.56
N VAL A 323 18.88 -10.30 10.27
CA VAL A 323 18.17 -10.09 9.00
C VAL A 323 16.95 -9.23 9.29
N ILE A 324 16.79 -8.13 8.55
CA ILE A 324 15.47 -7.49 8.36
C ILE A 324 14.83 -8.25 7.21
N GLY A 325 14.03 -9.29 7.55
CA GLY A 325 13.47 -10.21 6.56
C GLY A 325 12.48 -9.55 5.61
N GLU A 326 11.82 -8.50 6.09
CA GLU A 326 10.92 -7.69 5.28
C GLU A 326 11.05 -6.22 5.63
N MET A 327 11.05 -5.37 4.62
CA MET A 327 10.96 -3.91 4.77
C MET A 327 10.37 -3.29 3.51
N GLY A 328 9.72 -2.15 3.68
CA GLY A 328 9.22 -1.40 2.54
C GLY A 328 8.39 -0.19 2.93
N ALA A 329 8.08 0.61 1.93
CA ALA A 329 7.15 1.74 2.01
C ALA A 329 6.35 1.83 0.71
N ILE A 330 5.04 1.96 0.83
CA ILE A 330 4.09 1.99 -0.31
C ILE A 330 4.26 3.24 -1.17
N LYS A 331 3.91 3.12 -2.45
CA LYS A 331 3.69 4.25 -3.35
C LYS A 331 2.28 4.79 -3.14
N ARG A 332 2.14 6.10 -2.95
CA ARG A 332 0.85 6.80 -2.81
C ARG A 332 0.52 7.51 -4.12
N LEU A 333 0.08 6.74 -5.13
CA LEU A 333 -0.13 7.26 -6.49
C LEU A 333 -1.52 7.89 -6.68
N GLU A 334 -2.45 7.60 -5.78
CA GLU A 334 -3.85 8.07 -5.83
C GLU A 334 -4.13 9.16 -4.78
N GLU A 335 -3.41 9.18 -3.66
CA GLU A 335 -3.61 10.09 -2.55
C GLU A 335 -3.04 11.49 -2.82
N ILE A 336 -1.98 11.56 -3.62
CA ILE A 336 -1.25 12.80 -3.94
C ILE A 336 -0.89 12.86 -5.43
N SER A 337 -0.61 14.07 -5.94
CA SER A 337 -0.28 14.29 -7.35
C SER A 337 0.74 15.42 -7.53
N GLY A 338 1.25 15.60 -8.76
CA GLY A 338 2.15 16.68 -9.13
C GLY A 338 3.43 16.73 -8.29
N ASP A 339 3.83 17.94 -7.86
CA ASP A 339 5.07 18.16 -7.10
C ASP A 339 5.08 17.42 -5.76
N ASN A 340 3.93 17.26 -5.10
CA ASN A 340 3.82 16.51 -3.86
C ASN A 340 4.02 15.00 -4.09
N LEU A 341 3.50 14.43 -5.18
CA LEU A 341 3.79 13.04 -5.54
C LEU A 341 5.27 12.85 -5.86
N LYS A 342 5.86 13.77 -6.63
CA LYS A 342 7.29 13.73 -6.90
C LYS A 342 8.10 13.73 -5.61
N LEU A 343 7.81 14.65 -4.70
CA LEU A 343 8.48 14.76 -3.40
C LEU A 343 8.31 13.50 -2.56
N HIS A 344 7.11 12.91 -2.53
CA HIS A 344 6.85 11.63 -1.86
C HIS A 344 7.73 10.50 -2.43
N LEU A 345 7.79 10.35 -3.76
CA LEU A 345 8.55 9.28 -4.40
C LEU A 345 10.07 9.46 -4.22
N GLU A 346 10.57 10.70 -4.27
CA GLU A 346 11.96 11.03 -3.95
C GLU A 346 12.28 10.73 -2.46
N GLY A 347 11.36 11.11 -1.55
CA GLY A 347 11.47 10.82 -0.11
C GLY A 347 11.44 9.33 0.17
N ARG A 348 10.59 8.59 -0.52
CA ARG A 348 10.51 7.14 -0.44
C ARG A 348 11.83 6.48 -0.88
N ALA A 349 12.42 6.91 -1.98
CA ALA A 349 13.72 6.43 -2.42
C ALA A 349 14.83 6.75 -1.39
N ALA A 350 14.82 7.97 -0.83
CA ALA A 350 15.76 8.37 0.20
C ALA A 350 15.63 7.51 1.47
N TRP A 351 14.39 7.17 1.88
CA TRP A 351 14.11 6.29 3.01
C TRP A 351 14.70 4.88 2.79
N TYR A 352 14.44 4.24 1.64
CA TYR A 352 15.00 2.92 1.32
C TYR A 352 16.53 2.94 1.32
N GLY A 353 17.12 3.99 0.75
CA GLY A 353 18.58 4.18 0.75
C GLY A 353 19.14 4.35 2.17
N TYR A 354 18.44 5.10 3.02
CA TYR A 354 18.85 5.31 4.42
C TYR A 354 18.77 4.01 5.24
N VAL A 355 17.65 3.28 5.14
CA VAL A 355 17.48 1.98 5.81
C VAL A 355 18.57 1.00 5.37
N ALA A 356 18.83 0.89 4.07
CA ALA A 356 19.86 0.02 3.53
C ALA A 356 21.28 0.38 4.05
N ALA A 357 21.60 1.68 4.11
CA ALA A 357 22.88 2.17 4.64
C ALA A 357 23.01 1.94 6.14
N ALA A 358 21.96 2.23 6.90
CA ALA A 358 21.92 2.04 8.35
C ALA A 358 22.06 0.56 8.75
N ALA A 359 21.38 -0.33 8.01
CA ALA A 359 21.47 -1.78 8.18
C ALA A 359 22.89 -2.29 7.91
N LYS A 360 23.47 -1.94 6.75
CA LYS A 360 24.85 -2.31 6.38
C LYS A 360 25.87 -1.88 7.42
N ALA A 361 25.76 -0.64 7.91
CA ALA A 361 26.69 -0.09 8.91
C ALA A 361 26.64 -0.83 10.26
N ARG A 362 25.61 -1.58 10.51
CA ARG A 362 25.36 -2.27 11.78
C ARG A 362 25.44 -3.79 11.71
N GLY A 363 25.79 -4.35 10.56
CA GLY A 363 25.87 -5.81 10.41
C GLY A 363 24.50 -6.48 10.24
N ILE A 364 23.57 -5.79 9.58
CA ILE A 364 22.20 -6.23 9.36
C ILE A 364 21.95 -6.40 7.85
N VAL A 365 21.28 -7.48 7.43
CA VAL A 365 20.89 -7.73 6.03
C VAL A 365 19.47 -7.21 5.83
N PRO A 366 19.22 -6.18 5.00
CA PRO A 366 17.89 -5.72 4.68
C PRO A 366 17.33 -6.47 3.46
N CYS A 367 16.13 -7.04 3.58
CA CYS A 367 15.40 -7.67 2.48
C CYS A 367 14.14 -6.86 2.16
N VAL A 368 14.06 -6.30 0.95
CA VAL A 368 12.87 -5.57 0.53
C VAL A 368 11.70 -6.52 0.29
N TRP A 369 10.50 -6.10 0.69
CA TRP A 369 9.27 -6.81 0.35
C TRP A 369 8.77 -6.39 -1.03
N ASP A 370 8.47 -7.36 -1.89
CA ASP A 370 7.95 -7.12 -3.22
C ASP A 370 6.80 -8.07 -3.55
N THR A 371 5.61 -7.49 -3.70
CA THR A 371 4.37 -8.23 -4.00
C THR A 371 4.17 -8.51 -5.48
N GLY A 372 4.96 -7.90 -6.37
CA GLY A 372 4.75 -7.91 -7.82
C GLY A 372 3.66 -6.96 -8.31
N ASP A 373 2.86 -6.36 -7.44
CA ASP A 373 1.85 -5.37 -7.82
C ASP A 373 2.47 -3.97 -7.93
N GLU A 374 2.32 -3.33 -9.10
CA GLU A 374 2.93 -2.02 -9.40
C GLU A 374 2.02 -0.84 -9.05
N GLY A 375 0.76 -1.10 -8.69
CA GLY A 375 -0.26 -0.10 -8.44
C GLY A 375 -0.07 0.70 -7.16
N ASN A 376 -1.07 1.53 -6.86
CA ASN A 376 -1.15 2.29 -5.61
C ASN A 376 -1.10 1.37 -4.38
N GLY A 377 -0.49 1.85 -3.29
CA GLY A 377 -0.38 1.06 -2.05
C GLY A 377 0.63 -0.10 -2.11
N ASN A 378 1.47 -0.19 -3.14
CA ASN A 378 2.41 -1.29 -3.33
C ASN A 378 3.88 -0.84 -3.38
N MET A 379 4.80 -1.82 -3.24
CA MET A 379 6.24 -1.59 -3.03
C MET A 379 7.11 -2.16 -4.15
N THR A 380 6.52 -2.71 -5.22
CA THR A 380 7.22 -3.46 -6.27
C THR A 380 8.33 -2.68 -6.93
N ILE A 381 9.48 -3.36 -7.08
CA ILE A 381 10.71 -2.84 -7.70
C ILE A 381 10.95 -3.50 -9.06
N LEU A 382 10.60 -4.77 -9.22
CA LEU A 382 10.80 -5.52 -10.46
C LEU A 382 9.47 -6.05 -11.00
N HIS A 383 9.23 -5.83 -12.29
CA HIS A 383 8.02 -6.25 -12.99
C HIS A 383 7.82 -7.76 -12.97
N ARG A 384 6.62 -8.22 -12.57
CA ARG A 384 6.23 -9.64 -12.58
C ARG A 384 4.87 -9.91 -13.19
N GLN A 385 3.87 -9.07 -12.88
CA GLN A 385 2.46 -9.35 -13.16
C GLN A 385 2.09 -8.92 -14.57
N SER A 386 1.51 -9.83 -15.35
CA SER A 386 1.09 -9.59 -16.74
C SER A 386 -0.04 -8.56 -16.89
N LYS A 387 -0.71 -8.18 -15.80
CA LYS A 387 -1.71 -7.09 -15.82
C LYS A 387 -1.10 -5.70 -16.02
N PHE A 388 0.21 -5.54 -15.79
CA PHE A 388 0.95 -4.31 -16.05
C PHE A 388 1.76 -4.44 -17.32
N ALA A 389 2.05 -3.32 -17.98
CA ALA A 389 2.86 -3.30 -19.21
C ALA A 389 4.36 -3.41 -18.89
N GLY A 390 5.05 -4.33 -19.50
CA GLY A 390 6.49 -4.55 -19.31
C GLY A 390 6.89 -5.98 -19.60
N ASN A 391 8.17 -6.28 -19.41
CA ASN A 391 8.68 -7.63 -19.45
C ASN A 391 9.08 -8.08 -18.04
N VAL A 392 8.90 -9.36 -17.75
CA VAL A 392 9.32 -9.93 -16.47
C VAL A 392 10.78 -9.59 -16.18
N GLY A 393 11.01 -8.94 -15.04
CA GLY A 393 12.30 -8.48 -14.56
C GLY A 393 12.69 -7.05 -14.97
N ASP A 394 11.86 -6.32 -15.72
CA ASP A 394 12.07 -4.90 -15.97
C ASP A 394 12.03 -4.13 -14.64
N ILE A 395 12.85 -3.08 -14.51
CA ILE A 395 12.86 -2.25 -13.30
C ILE A 395 11.67 -1.30 -13.32
N VAL A 396 10.83 -1.38 -12.30
CA VAL A 396 9.64 -0.53 -12.09
C VAL A 396 10.01 0.74 -11.31
N ASP A 397 10.90 0.61 -10.33
CA ASP A 397 11.24 1.69 -9.39
C ASP A 397 12.76 1.90 -9.34
N TYR A 398 13.26 2.69 -10.30
CA TYR A 398 14.69 2.96 -10.45
C TYR A 398 15.27 3.74 -9.28
N GLU A 399 14.53 4.70 -8.74
CA GLU A 399 15.02 5.60 -7.71
C GLU A 399 15.21 4.84 -6.39
N VAL A 400 14.26 4.01 -5.99
CA VAL A 400 14.36 3.14 -4.81
C VAL A 400 15.52 2.16 -5.00
N LEU A 401 15.57 1.47 -6.13
CA LEU A 401 16.64 0.52 -6.41
C LEU A 401 18.02 1.20 -6.38
N ASN A 402 18.17 2.33 -7.05
CA ASN A 402 19.44 3.07 -7.13
C ASN A 402 19.87 3.63 -5.78
N ALA A 403 18.96 4.06 -4.92
CA ALA A 403 19.27 4.52 -3.58
C ALA A 403 19.86 3.39 -2.72
N MET A 404 19.29 2.20 -2.77
CA MET A 404 19.82 1.01 -2.09
C MET A 404 21.16 0.53 -2.68
N ARG A 405 21.27 0.51 -4.02
CA ARG A 405 22.54 0.19 -4.71
C ARG A 405 23.67 1.11 -4.26
N LYS A 406 23.41 2.42 -4.22
CA LYS A 406 24.37 3.43 -3.73
C LYS A 406 24.80 3.17 -2.29
N ALA A 407 23.87 2.82 -1.39
CA ALA A 407 24.15 2.48 0.00
C ALA A 407 25.13 1.28 0.10
N TYR A 408 25.05 0.35 -0.84
CA TYR A 408 25.93 -0.80 -0.91
C TYR A 408 27.19 -0.59 -1.75
N GLY A 409 27.39 0.61 -2.31
CA GLY A 409 28.58 0.95 -3.13
C GLY A 409 28.52 0.35 -4.54
N LEU A 410 27.32 0.06 -5.04
CA LEU A 410 27.09 -0.39 -6.40
C LEU A 410 26.77 0.82 -7.31
N ASP A 411 27.18 0.74 -8.57
CA ASP A 411 26.84 1.74 -9.57
C ASP A 411 25.32 1.84 -9.77
N THR A 412 24.82 3.04 -10.01
CA THR A 412 23.41 3.26 -10.35
C THR A 412 23.10 2.74 -11.76
N LEU A 413 21.89 2.22 -11.93
CA LEU A 413 21.38 1.82 -13.23
C LEU A 413 20.70 3.02 -13.92
N PRO A 414 20.86 3.15 -15.25
CA PRO A 414 20.23 4.24 -15.99
C PRO A 414 18.71 4.01 -16.05
N GLY A 415 17.94 5.02 -15.68
CA GLY A 415 16.47 5.00 -15.72
C GLY A 415 15.90 6.04 -14.76
N ASN A 416 14.63 6.39 -14.98
CA ASN A 416 13.86 7.29 -14.14
C ASN A 416 12.39 6.83 -14.16
N SER A 417 11.87 6.44 -13.01
CA SER A 417 10.48 6.01 -12.83
C SER A 417 9.60 7.12 -12.24
N ILE A 418 10.16 8.03 -11.45
CA ILE A 418 9.39 9.10 -10.79
C ILE A 418 8.66 9.97 -11.81
N ASN A 419 9.31 10.40 -12.87
CA ASN A 419 8.65 11.20 -13.89
C ASN A 419 7.48 10.45 -14.54
N LYS A 420 7.64 9.16 -14.84
CA LYS A 420 6.58 8.32 -15.38
C LYS A 420 5.39 8.22 -14.42
N PHE A 421 5.63 8.03 -13.12
CA PHE A 421 4.57 7.98 -12.11
C PHE A 421 3.86 9.34 -12.00
N VAL A 422 4.61 10.45 -11.97
CA VAL A 422 4.05 11.81 -11.91
C VAL A 422 3.25 12.13 -13.18
N GLU A 423 3.77 11.82 -14.35
CA GLU A 423 3.07 12.00 -15.63
C GLU A 423 1.78 11.17 -15.69
N SER A 424 1.82 9.89 -15.25
CA SER A 424 0.63 9.06 -15.20
C SER A 424 -0.39 9.55 -14.17
N SER A 425 0.05 10.21 -13.09
CA SER A 425 -0.84 10.85 -12.12
C SER A 425 -1.49 12.13 -12.65
N LEU A 426 -0.82 12.77 -13.61
CA LEU A 426 -1.30 13.96 -14.31
C LEU A 426 -2.08 13.58 -15.59
N ASP A 427 -2.52 12.34 -15.76
CA ASP A 427 -3.31 11.92 -16.93
C ASP A 427 -4.44 12.92 -17.15
N THR A 428 -4.18 13.84 -18.13
CA THR A 428 -5.08 14.95 -18.46
C THR A 428 -6.26 14.51 -19.33
N ASN A 429 -6.38 13.24 -19.64
CA ASN A 429 -7.56 12.70 -20.29
C ASN A 429 -8.70 12.72 -19.28
N ASP A 430 -9.55 13.71 -19.39
CA ASP A 430 -10.80 13.78 -18.65
C ASP A 430 -11.56 12.48 -18.83
N LYS A 431 -11.62 11.66 -17.77
CA LYS A 431 -12.43 10.45 -17.75
C LYS A 431 -13.71 10.72 -16.98
N VAL A 432 -14.74 10.05 -17.42
CA VAL A 432 -16.03 10.00 -16.73
C VAL A 432 -16.35 8.54 -16.44
N LEU A 433 -17.07 8.29 -15.36
CA LEU A 433 -17.60 6.96 -15.13
C LEU A 433 -18.83 6.77 -16.01
N LYS A 434 -18.76 5.81 -16.92
CA LYS A 434 -19.92 5.34 -17.69
C LYS A 434 -20.48 4.09 -17.03
N ILE A 435 -21.67 4.21 -16.45
CA ILE A 435 -22.42 3.11 -15.86
C ILE A 435 -23.40 2.59 -16.89
N THR A 436 -23.41 1.29 -17.13
CA THR A 436 -24.37 0.60 -17.99
C THR A 436 -25.32 -0.21 -17.12
N TYR A 437 -26.61 -0.04 -17.35
CA TYR A 437 -27.67 -0.79 -16.69
C TYR A 437 -28.30 -1.76 -17.67
N THR A 438 -28.38 -3.02 -17.25
CA THR A 438 -28.99 -4.08 -18.07
C THR A 438 -29.87 -4.95 -17.18
N SER A 439 -31.15 -4.84 -17.33
CA SER A 439 -32.12 -5.66 -16.61
C SER A 439 -31.96 -7.13 -16.99
N LYS A 440 -32.07 -7.99 -16.00
CA LYS A 440 -31.98 -9.45 -16.13
C LYS A 440 -33.35 -10.13 -16.03
N GLN A 441 -34.36 -9.38 -15.56
CA GLN A 441 -35.69 -9.87 -15.34
C GLN A 441 -36.69 -8.98 -16.09
N SER A 442 -37.79 -9.59 -16.57
CA SER A 442 -38.82 -8.88 -17.35
C SER A 442 -40.10 -8.55 -16.56
N ASP A 443 -40.25 -9.13 -15.36
CA ASP A 443 -41.50 -9.14 -14.59
C ASP A 443 -41.38 -8.56 -13.18
N SER A 444 -40.18 -8.12 -12.78
CA SER A 444 -39.92 -7.55 -11.47
C SER A 444 -38.96 -6.36 -11.55
N SER A 445 -39.02 -5.51 -10.53
CA SER A 445 -38.08 -4.40 -10.39
C SER A 445 -36.72 -4.89 -9.94
N GLU A 446 -35.69 -4.28 -10.48
CA GLU A 446 -34.28 -4.55 -10.15
C GLU A 446 -33.58 -3.27 -9.73
N THR A 447 -32.49 -3.43 -9.02
CA THR A 447 -31.69 -2.31 -8.52
C THR A 447 -30.29 -2.34 -9.13
N GLY A 448 -29.80 -1.19 -9.54
CA GLY A 448 -28.41 -0.97 -9.93
C GLY A 448 -27.81 0.17 -9.11
N THR A 449 -26.75 -0.10 -8.37
CA THR A 449 -26.15 0.84 -7.43
C THR A 449 -24.71 1.15 -7.81
N MET A 450 -24.35 2.43 -7.77
CA MET A 450 -22.99 2.93 -7.76
C MET A 450 -22.70 3.47 -6.36
N ARG A 451 -21.66 2.94 -5.68
CA ARG A 451 -21.32 3.31 -4.30
C ARG A 451 -19.84 3.70 -4.17
N ILE A 452 -19.61 4.80 -3.48
CA ILE A 452 -18.31 5.29 -3.06
C ILE A 452 -18.25 5.13 -1.55
N ASP A 453 -17.34 4.30 -1.06
CA ASP A 453 -17.10 4.09 0.37
C ASP A 453 -16.19 5.21 0.92
N LEU A 454 -16.59 5.79 2.07
CA LEU A 454 -15.98 6.99 2.66
C LEU A 454 -15.39 6.77 4.04
N ASN A 455 -15.54 5.57 4.59
CA ASN A 455 -14.98 5.15 5.89
C ASN A 455 -15.32 6.07 7.09
N GLY A 456 -16.54 6.64 7.09
CA GLY A 456 -17.04 7.38 8.24
C GLY A 456 -16.54 8.82 8.38
N VAL A 457 -16.39 9.54 7.29
CA VAL A 457 -15.98 10.97 7.28
C VAL A 457 -17.04 11.92 7.83
N ASN A 458 -16.60 13.03 8.41
CA ASN A 458 -17.47 14.06 8.97
C ASN A 458 -17.87 15.09 7.89
N TRP A 459 -19.19 15.20 7.64
CA TRP A 459 -19.81 16.15 6.71
C TRP A 459 -20.60 17.28 7.39
N SER A 460 -20.45 17.50 8.68
CA SER A 460 -21.23 18.51 9.43
C SER A 460 -21.12 19.93 8.85
N ASP A 461 -19.98 20.29 8.25
CA ASP A 461 -19.72 21.60 7.68
C ASP A 461 -20.26 21.79 6.25
N TYR A 462 -20.74 20.72 5.62
CA TYR A 462 -21.22 20.78 4.23
C TYR A 462 -22.73 20.99 4.16
N VAL A 463 -23.15 21.85 3.22
CA VAL A 463 -24.55 22.26 3.05
C VAL A 463 -25.18 21.72 1.76
N ALA A 464 -24.36 21.32 0.79
CA ALA A 464 -24.85 20.73 -0.46
C ALA A 464 -23.82 19.77 -1.06
N ILE A 465 -24.31 18.91 -1.95
CA ILE A 465 -23.50 18.07 -2.83
C ILE A 465 -23.93 18.31 -4.28
N SER A 466 -22.97 18.33 -5.19
CA SER A 466 -23.26 18.37 -6.63
C SER A 466 -22.47 17.31 -7.39
N PHE A 467 -22.97 16.93 -8.55
CA PHE A 467 -22.27 16.10 -9.52
C PHE A 467 -22.71 16.46 -10.94
N GLN A 468 -21.89 16.15 -11.91
CA GLN A 468 -22.24 16.28 -13.33
C GLN A 468 -22.67 14.92 -13.86
N ALA A 469 -23.79 14.86 -14.56
CA ALA A 469 -24.20 13.61 -15.17
C ALA A 469 -24.99 13.82 -16.46
N LYS A 470 -24.95 12.79 -17.30
CA LYS A 470 -25.76 12.60 -18.49
C LYS A 470 -26.48 11.27 -18.33
N VAL A 471 -27.80 11.30 -18.30
CA VAL A 471 -28.62 10.16 -17.96
C VAL A 471 -29.46 9.72 -19.16
N ASN A 472 -29.11 8.59 -19.77
CA ASN A 472 -29.81 7.97 -20.90
C ASN A 472 -30.34 6.60 -20.46
N VAL A 473 -31.28 6.60 -19.55
CA VAL A 473 -31.89 5.38 -19.01
C VAL A 473 -33.34 5.31 -19.43
N SER A 474 -33.79 4.16 -19.84
CA SER A 474 -35.19 3.89 -20.14
C SER A 474 -35.66 2.68 -19.35
N SER A 475 -36.93 2.72 -18.96
CA SER A 475 -37.67 1.57 -18.49
C SER A 475 -38.61 1.13 -19.62
N ALA A 476 -38.47 -0.09 -20.09
CA ALA A 476 -39.24 -0.56 -21.24
C ALA A 476 -40.40 -1.46 -20.80
N GLY A 477 -41.58 -1.08 -21.22
CA GLY A 477 -42.74 -1.93 -21.29
C GLY A 477 -43.64 -2.00 -20.06
N PRO A 478 -44.88 -2.44 -20.25
CA PRO A 478 -45.82 -2.67 -19.16
C PRO A 478 -45.41 -3.91 -18.39
N CYS A 479 -45.31 -3.76 -17.12
CA CYS A 479 -45.12 -4.89 -16.21
C CYS A 479 -46.48 -5.63 -16.06
N ASN A 480 -46.48 -6.95 -16.11
CA ASN A 480 -47.70 -7.77 -16.02
C ASN A 480 -48.12 -8.12 -14.59
N GLY A 481 -47.66 -7.40 -13.57
CA GLY A 481 -47.96 -7.66 -12.15
C GLY A 481 -48.45 -6.44 -11.39
N ALA A 482 -49.19 -6.64 -10.30
CA ALA A 482 -49.77 -5.58 -9.46
C ALA A 482 -48.73 -4.59 -8.85
N LYS A 483 -47.46 -4.96 -8.83
CA LYS A 483 -46.37 -4.11 -8.32
C LYS A 483 -45.76 -3.18 -9.38
N CYS A 484 -46.08 -3.34 -10.61
CA CYS A 484 -45.46 -2.64 -11.73
C CYS A 484 -46.18 -1.36 -12.13
N ASN A 485 -47.43 -1.19 -11.68
CA ASN A 485 -48.21 0.02 -11.95
C ASN A 485 -47.78 1.25 -11.14
N GLU A 486 -46.94 1.06 -10.13
CA GLU A 486 -46.44 2.15 -9.30
C GLU A 486 -45.21 2.85 -9.91
N PHE A 487 -44.58 2.29 -10.94
CA PHE A 487 -43.31 2.78 -11.49
C PHE A 487 -43.33 2.80 -13.01
N ALA A 488 -44.14 3.69 -13.58
CA ALA A 488 -44.13 3.97 -15.02
C ALA A 488 -42.80 4.60 -15.47
N TRP A 489 -41.95 5.00 -14.52
CA TRP A 489 -40.64 5.56 -14.77
C TRP A 489 -39.59 4.97 -13.80
N THR A 490 -38.34 5.00 -14.23
CA THR A 490 -37.19 4.55 -13.49
C THR A 490 -36.85 5.54 -12.37
N SER A 491 -36.81 5.09 -11.14
CA SER A 491 -36.44 5.93 -10.00
C SER A 491 -34.91 6.02 -9.85
N LEU A 492 -34.38 7.21 -10.06
CA LEU A 492 -32.98 7.53 -9.76
C LEU A 492 -32.89 8.31 -8.44
N SER A 493 -32.04 7.87 -7.51
CA SER A 493 -31.81 8.58 -6.27
C SER A 493 -30.32 8.77 -5.99
N LEU A 494 -29.98 9.90 -5.36
CA LEU A 494 -28.72 10.10 -4.65
C LEU A 494 -28.90 9.60 -3.22
N PHE A 495 -28.04 8.71 -2.74
CA PHE A 495 -28.14 8.17 -1.39
C PHE A 495 -26.88 8.42 -0.57
N ALA A 496 -27.03 8.41 0.76
CA ALA A 496 -25.93 8.34 1.71
C ALA A 496 -26.20 7.23 2.73
N MET A 497 -25.13 6.64 3.24
CA MET A 497 -25.18 5.70 4.37
C MET A 497 -24.37 6.27 5.52
N SER A 498 -24.93 6.33 6.72
CA SER A 498 -24.32 7.05 7.84
C SER A 498 -24.50 6.34 9.18
N GLY A 499 -23.65 6.71 10.17
CA GLY A 499 -23.72 6.16 11.53
C GLY A 499 -23.10 4.79 11.69
N GLY A 500 -23.23 4.21 12.87
CA GLY A 500 -22.76 2.86 13.18
C GLY A 500 -23.60 1.75 12.60
N ASP A 501 -24.87 2.05 12.35
CA ASP A 501 -25.90 1.15 11.81
C ASP A 501 -26.09 1.28 10.28
N TRP A 502 -25.25 2.11 9.63
CA TRP A 502 -25.31 2.34 8.17
C TRP A 502 -26.70 2.81 7.71
N ALA A 503 -27.32 3.72 8.47
CA ALA A 503 -28.62 4.28 8.13
C ALA A 503 -28.63 4.79 6.68
N TRP A 504 -29.64 4.38 5.91
CA TRP A 504 -29.82 4.76 4.50
C TRP A 504 -30.73 5.98 4.41
N ASP A 505 -30.23 7.03 3.81
CA ASP A 505 -30.99 8.24 3.46
C ASP A 505 -30.87 8.47 1.95
N ASP A 506 -31.96 8.89 1.28
CA ASP A 506 -31.93 9.15 -0.16
C ASP A 506 -32.74 10.39 -0.57
N TYR A 507 -32.29 11.00 -1.65
CA TYR A 507 -33.01 12.04 -2.40
C TYR A 507 -33.37 11.49 -3.78
N LYS A 508 -34.66 11.44 -4.10
CA LYS A 508 -35.20 10.92 -5.38
C LYS A 508 -35.39 12.06 -6.37
N PHE A 509 -34.77 11.96 -7.54
CA PHE A 509 -34.93 12.92 -8.60
C PHE A 509 -36.31 12.72 -9.28
N ALA A 510 -37.03 13.80 -9.53
CA ALA A 510 -38.21 13.76 -10.38
C ALA A 510 -37.79 13.50 -11.85
N GLU A 511 -38.64 12.84 -12.64
CA GLU A 511 -38.35 12.56 -14.06
C GLU A 511 -38.01 13.83 -14.84
N SER A 512 -38.71 14.93 -14.55
CA SER A 512 -38.47 16.25 -15.17
C SER A 512 -37.12 16.86 -14.83
N GLU A 513 -36.42 16.40 -13.81
CA GLU A 513 -35.08 16.86 -13.44
C GLU A 513 -34.00 16.15 -14.23
N ILE A 514 -34.30 14.99 -14.82
CA ILE A 514 -33.36 14.15 -15.53
C ILE A 514 -33.03 14.69 -16.91
N SER A 515 -31.76 14.61 -17.32
CA SER A 515 -31.30 15.14 -18.61
C SER A 515 -30.44 14.11 -19.36
N SER A 516 -30.79 13.93 -20.64
CA SER A 516 -29.93 13.16 -21.56
C SER A 516 -28.74 13.95 -22.12
N ALA A 517 -28.62 15.23 -21.78
CA ALA A 517 -27.42 16.04 -21.97
C ALA A 517 -26.70 16.22 -20.63
N TRP A 518 -25.42 16.56 -20.67
CA TRP A 518 -24.67 16.89 -19.47
C TRP A 518 -25.34 18.00 -18.68
N LYS A 519 -25.59 17.74 -17.39
CA LYS A 519 -26.22 18.67 -16.45
C LYS A 519 -25.54 18.55 -15.09
N THR A 520 -25.39 19.67 -14.39
CA THR A 520 -24.99 19.68 -12.98
C THR A 520 -26.23 19.48 -12.12
N TYR A 521 -26.23 18.46 -11.32
CA TYR A 521 -27.22 18.18 -10.28
C TYR A 521 -26.69 18.70 -8.96
N THR A 522 -27.48 19.46 -8.23
CA THR A 522 -27.11 19.98 -6.91
C THR A 522 -28.24 19.63 -5.94
N VAL A 523 -27.86 18.99 -4.83
CA VAL A 523 -28.79 18.54 -3.79
C VAL A 523 -28.35 19.15 -2.47
N SER A 524 -29.26 19.81 -1.75
CA SER A 524 -28.97 20.32 -0.39
C SER A 524 -28.82 19.15 0.58
N LEU A 525 -27.97 19.33 1.59
CA LEU A 525 -27.77 18.35 2.66
C LEU A 525 -28.60 18.71 3.89
N ASP A 526 -29.93 18.87 3.68
CA ASP A 526 -30.91 19.22 4.69
C ASP A 526 -32.27 18.55 4.41
N ALA A 527 -33.30 18.92 5.14
CA ALA A 527 -34.66 18.35 5.01
C ALA A 527 -35.32 18.59 3.65
N ASN A 528 -34.81 19.50 2.80
CA ASN A 528 -35.32 19.76 1.45
C ASN A 528 -34.56 18.98 0.36
N GLY A 529 -33.52 18.25 0.72
CA GLY A 529 -32.68 17.47 -0.16
C GLY A 529 -32.31 16.13 0.44
N LEU A 530 -31.01 15.78 0.45
CA LEU A 530 -30.48 14.58 1.08
C LEU A 530 -30.27 14.83 2.59
N ASN A 531 -31.27 14.45 3.38
CA ASN A 531 -31.25 14.65 4.84
C ASN A 531 -30.51 13.50 5.54
N ILE A 532 -29.20 13.61 5.63
CA ILE A 532 -28.34 12.56 6.21
C ILE A 532 -28.54 12.44 7.72
N THR A 533 -28.94 11.25 8.18
CA THR A 533 -29.24 10.95 9.60
C THR A 533 -28.06 11.25 10.52
N ASN A 534 -26.84 10.89 10.11
CA ASN A 534 -25.63 11.17 10.88
C ASN A 534 -24.51 11.78 10.01
N LYS A 535 -24.54 13.10 9.84
CA LYS A 535 -23.51 13.84 9.08
C LYS A 535 -22.12 13.81 9.71
N SER A 536 -21.98 13.51 11.01
CA SER A 536 -20.67 13.39 11.63
C SER A 536 -19.94 12.10 11.28
N LYS A 537 -20.67 11.13 10.67
CA LYS A 537 -20.10 9.84 10.26
C LYS A 537 -20.79 9.34 9.00
N VAL A 538 -20.37 9.83 7.84
CA VAL A 538 -20.86 9.37 6.53
C VAL A 538 -19.99 8.24 6.03
N ASN A 539 -20.56 7.06 5.87
CA ASN A 539 -19.84 5.83 5.52
C ASN A 539 -19.75 5.60 4.02
N ALA A 540 -20.80 5.97 3.28
CA ALA A 540 -20.84 5.84 1.84
C ALA A 540 -21.80 6.84 1.21
N ILE A 541 -21.62 7.11 -0.09
CA ILE A 541 -22.51 7.88 -0.94
C ILE A 541 -22.61 7.22 -2.32
N GLY A 542 -23.69 7.46 -3.04
CA GLY A 542 -23.80 6.95 -4.41
C GLY A 542 -25.09 7.25 -5.11
N LEU A 543 -25.24 6.67 -6.30
CA LEU A 543 -26.46 6.69 -7.08
C LEU A 543 -27.12 5.32 -7.05
N ASN A 544 -28.42 5.30 -6.81
CA ASN A 544 -29.23 4.10 -6.85
C ASN A 544 -30.29 4.26 -7.93
N LEU A 545 -30.35 3.30 -8.86
CA LEU A 545 -31.34 3.23 -9.91
C LEU A 545 -32.24 2.01 -9.67
N TYR A 546 -33.54 2.24 -9.60
CA TYR A 546 -34.53 1.21 -9.36
C TYR A 546 -35.61 1.23 -10.44
N GLY A 547 -35.93 0.08 -11.04
CA GLY A 547 -36.94 0.02 -12.05
C GLY A 547 -37.15 -1.38 -12.66
N THR A 548 -38.10 -1.48 -13.58
CA THR A 548 -38.45 -2.72 -14.31
C THR A 548 -37.94 -2.63 -15.74
N GLN A 549 -37.32 -3.68 -16.24
CA GLN A 549 -36.74 -3.72 -17.60
C GLN A 549 -35.85 -2.50 -17.91
N VAL A 550 -35.06 -2.10 -16.95
CA VAL A 550 -34.18 -0.93 -17.06
C VAL A 550 -33.04 -1.21 -18.01
N SER A 551 -32.82 -0.31 -18.95
CA SER A 551 -31.66 -0.35 -19.83
C SER A 551 -31.15 1.06 -20.11
N GLY A 552 -29.85 1.19 -20.41
CA GLY A 552 -29.25 2.46 -20.76
C GLY A 552 -27.96 2.77 -20.00
N THR A 553 -27.61 4.03 -19.99
CA THR A 553 -26.32 4.47 -19.40
C THR A 553 -26.49 5.75 -18.59
N ILE A 554 -25.66 5.87 -17.53
CA ILE A 554 -25.36 7.12 -16.86
C ILE A 554 -23.88 7.39 -17.03
N GLU A 555 -23.53 8.55 -17.58
CA GLU A 555 -22.17 9.08 -17.52
C GLU A 555 -22.13 10.10 -16.38
N ILE A 556 -21.20 9.95 -15.44
CA ILE A 556 -21.11 10.79 -14.23
C ILE A 556 -19.68 11.27 -14.00
N ASP A 557 -19.56 12.49 -13.48
CA ASP A 557 -18.30 13.12 -13.12
C ASP A 557 -18.45 14.15 -12.00
N ASN A 558 -17.32 14.52 -11.38
CA ASN A 558 -17.16 15.65 -10.46
C ASN A 558 -18.16 15.68 -9.30
N ILE A 559 -18.17 14.64 -8.47
CA ILE A 559 -18.94 14.69 -7.23
C ILE A 559 -18.23 15.65 -6.27
N THR A 560 -18.92 16.73 -5.89
CA THR A 560 -18.33 17.85 -5.15
C THR A 560 -19.17 18.23 -3.94
N LEU A 561 -18.56 18.39 -2.79
CA LEU A 561 -19.17 18.90 -1.56
C LEU A 561 -19.01 20.43 -1.47
N HIS A 562 -20.04 21.11 -0.96
CA HIS A 562 -20.11 22.56 -0.84
C HIS A 562 -20.29 22.98 0.61
N LYS A 563 -19.49 23.93 1.10
CA LYS A 563 -19.66 24.58 2.40
C LYS A 563 -20.49 25.86 2.28
N ALA A 564 -21.00 26.34 3.42
CA ALA A 564 -21.79 27.56 3.48
C ALA A 564 -21.00 28.83 3.07
N ASP A 565 -19.68 28.82 3.21
CA ASP A 565 -18.80 29.92 2.78
C ASP A 565 -18.50 29.94 1.28
N GLY A 566 -19.06 28.98 0.53
CA GLY A 566 -18.85 28.81 -0.91
C GLY A 566 -17.60 28.01 -1.27
N SER A 567 -16.81 27.56 -0.31
CA SER A 567 -15.69 26.65 -0.59
C SER A 567 -16.21 25.25 -0.94
N THR A 568 -15.43 24.52 -1.76
CA THR A 568 -15.82 23.21 -2.28
C THR A 568 -14.70 22.20 -2.12
N VAL A 569 -15.09 20.92 -2.01
CA VAL A 569 -14.17 19.78 -2.00
C VAL A 569 -14.65 18.77 -3.04
N VAL A 570 -13.81 18.44 -4.01
CA VAL A 570 -14.09 17.35 -4.95
C VAL A 570 -13.92 16.03 -4.23
N LEU A 571 -15.01 15.29 -4.12
CA LEU A 571 -15.05 13.99 -3.47
C LEU A 571 -14.58 12.87 -4.42
N GLN A 572 -14.99 12.97 -5.70
CA GLN A 572 -14.66 12.01 -6.74
C GLN A 572 -14.70 12.68 -8.11
N ASP A 573 -13.64 12.55 -8.90
CA ASP A 573 -13.50 13.05 -10.26
C ASP A 573 -13.45 11.96 -11.34
N PHE A 574 -13.52 10.70 -10.95
CA PHE A 574 -13.49 9.51 -11.81
C PHE A 574 -12.30 9.40 -12.78
N ASN A 575 -11.24 10.17 -12.60
CA ASN A 575 -10.08 10.10 -13.49
C ASN A 575 -9.26 8.83 -13.34
N LYS A 576 -9.29 8.20 -12.15
CA LYS A 576 -8.40 7.08 -11.81
C LYS A 576 -9.11 5.87 -11.19
N LYS A 577 -10.26 6.03 -10.55
CA LYS A 577 -10.87 4.98 -9.74
C LYS A 577 -12.34 4.74 -10.12
N THR A 578 -12.69 3.49 -10.35
CA THR A 578 -14.07 3.04 -10.50
C THR A 578 -14.65 2.75 -9.12
N PRO A 579 -15.83 3.29 -8.77
CA PRO A 579 -16.51 2.96 -7.53
C PRO A 579 -17.09 1.54 -7.56
N THR A 580 -17.63 1.09 -6.43
CA THR A 580 -18.34 -0.20 -6.35
C THR A 580 -19.63 -0.14 -7.15
N LEU A 581 -19.84 -1.10 -8.04
CA LEU A 581 -21.05 -1.24 -8.85
C LEU A 581 -21.75 -2.55 -8.51
N GLU A 582 -23.06 -2.49 -8.23
CA GLU A 582 -23.84 -3.62 -7.72
C GLU A 582 -25.14 -3.82 -8.52
N GLY A 583 -25.71 -5.02 -8.45
CA GLY A 583 -27.01 -5.36 -9.05
C GLY A 583 -26.94 -5.44 -10.57
N ILE A 584 -27.77 -4.61 -11.25
CA ILE A 584 -27.81 -4.53 -12.72
C ILE A 584 -26.85 -3.46 -13.29
N ALA A 585 -26.05 -2.82 -12.44
CA ALA A 585 -25.05 -1.82 -12.85
C ALA A 585 -23.72 -2.48 -13.17
N SER A 586 -23.10 -2.07 -14.26
CA SER A 586 -21.72 -2.34 -14.63
C SER A 586 -21.10 -1.06 -15.19
N GLY A 587 -19.77 -0.90 -15.19
CA GLY A 587 -19.23 0.36 -15.67
C GLY A 587 -17.73 0.34 -15.92
N GLU A 588 -17.30 1.37 -16.63
CA GLU A 588 -15.91 1.60 -17.02
C GLU A 588 -15.59 3.11 -17.02
N LEU A 589 -14.32 3.44 -16.87
CA LEU A 589 -13.85 4.81 -17.05
C LEU A 589 -13.62 5.06 -18.55
N VAL A 590 -14.32 6.02 -19.11
CA VAL A 590 -14.20 6.38 -20.53
C VAL A 590 -13.70 7.82 -20.67
N THR A 591 -12.97 8.11 -21.74
CA THR A 591 -12.58 9.49 -22.04
C THR A 591 -13.86 10.30 -22.33
N ALA A 592 -13.96 11.48 -21.72
CA ALA A 592 -15.08 12.37 -21.95
C ALA A 592 -15.17 12.76 -23.44
N THR A 593 -16.28 12.43 -24.11
CA THR A 593 -16.47 12.67 -25.56
C THR A 593 -16.82 14.12 -25.90
N THR A 594 -17.12 14.93 -24.89
CA THR A 594 -17.36 16.37 -25.01
C THR A 594 -16.70 17.05 -23.82
N ALA A 595 -16.11 18.23 -24.06
CA ALA A 595 -15.53 19.03 -22.98
C ALA A 595 -16.63 19.28 -21.94
N ILE A 596 -16.63 18.47 -20.88
CA ILE A 596 -17.38 18.75 -19.67
C ILE A 596 -16.80 20.09 -19.19
N GLN A 597 -17.63 21.13 -19.09
CA GLN A 597 -17.20 22.32 -18.36
C GLN A 597 -17.10 21.91 -16.89
N ARG A 598 -15.98 21.31 -16.53
CA ARG A 598 -15.65 21.20 -15.12
C ARG A 598 -15.68 22.61 -14.55
N PRO A 599 -16.30 22.86 -13.38
CA PRO A 599 -15.95 24.03 -12.60
C PRO A 599 -14.43 23.95 -12.51
N ALA A 600 -13.74 24.91 -13.16
CA ALA A 600 -12.30 24.83 -13.36
C ALA A 600 -11.69 24.40 -12.03
N ALA A 601 -10.99 23.26 -12.02
CA ALA A 601 -10.14 22.90 -10.91
C ALA A 601 -9.41 24.17 -10.54
N SER A 602 -9.56 24.63 -9.30
CA SER A 602 -9.15 25.99 -8.91
C SER A 602 -7.81 26.24 -9.57
N ILE A 603 -7.76 27.19 -10.51
CA ILE A 603 -6.47 27.58 -11.07
C ILE A 603 -5.71 27.99 -9.83
N ALA A 604 -4.72 27.19 -9.42
CA ALA A 604 -3.79 27.63 -8.43
C ALA A 604 -3.10 28.83 -9.07
N LEU A 605 -3.69 29.99 -8.89
CA LEU A 605 -2.96 31.23 -8.96
C LEU A 605 -1.85 31.00 -7.93
N ASP A 606 -0.63 30.93 -8.41
CA ASP A 606 0.52 31.04 -7.52
C ASP A 606 0.19 32.21 -6.61
N ARG A 607 0.05 31.97 -5.28
CA ARG A 607 -0.54 32.90 -4.29
C ARG A 607 0.22 34.22 -4.15
N LYS A 608 1.10 34.54 -5.11
CA LYS A 608 1.88 35.76 -5.22
C LYS A 608 1.37 36.64 -6.36
N MET A 609 0.17 37.19 -6.21
CA MET A 609 -0.16 38.39 -6.95
C MET A 609 0.66 39.55 -6.33
N HIS A 610 1.59 40.04 -7.08
CA HIS A 610 2.36 41.25 -6.69
C HIS A 610 1.67 42.48 -7.23
N VAL A 611 1.41 43.44 -6.37
CA VAL A 611 0.80 44.73 -6.76
C VAL A 611 1.81 45.83 -6.60
N GLN A 612 1.97 46.62 -7.67
CA GLN A 612 2.74 47.87 -7.69
C GLN A 612 1.80 49.05 -7.93
N VAL A 613 2.05 50.13 -7.23
CA VAL A 613 1.30 51.39 -7.39
C VAL A 613 2.28 52.47 -7.80
N GLN A 614 2.10 53.04 -8.98
CA GLN A 614 2.94 54.15 -9.46
C GLN A 614 2.10 55.17 -10.24
N ALA A 615 2.10 56.42 -9.79
CA ALA A 615 1.47 57.56 -10.49
C ALA A 615 0.00 57.30 -10.91
N GLY A 616 -0.82 56.75 -10.02
CA GLY A 616 -2.24 56.46 -10.30
C GLY A 616 -2.49 55.20 -11.13
N ILE A 617 -1.47 54.40 -11.41
CA ILE A 617 -1.56 53.12 -12.10
C ILE A 617 -1.34 52.00 -11.08
N LEU A 618 -2.28 51.07 -10.99
CA LEU A 618 -2.21 49.82 -10.25
C LEU A 618 -1.83 48.71 -11.21
N SER A 619 -0.65 48.12 -11.05
CA SER A 619 -0.21 46.97 -11.83
C SER A 619 -0.23 45.70 -10.98
N ALA A 620 -0.95 44.69 -11.43
CA ALA A 620 -0.98 43.37 -10.83
C ALA A 620 -0.20 42.38 -11.68
N SER A 621 0.82 41.75 -11.10
CA SER A 621 1.59 40.67 -11.74
C SER A 621 1.24 39.33 -11.08
N PHE A 622 0.99 38.33 -11.90
CA PHE A 622 0.59 36.97 -11.45
C PHE A 622 1.04 35.92 -12.46
N HIS A 623 1.07 34.70 -12.06
CA HIS A 623 1.37 33.56 -12.93
C HIS A 623 0.09 32.78 -13.26
N ALA A 624 -0.17 32.49 -14.53
CA ALA A 624 -1.31 31.71 -14.98
C ALA A 624 -0.84 30.39 -15.64
N ASN A 625 -1.44 29.27 -15.25
CA ASN A 625 -1.07 27.95 -15.78
C ASN A 625 -1.71 27.66 -17.14
N ARG A 626 -2.71 28.47 -17.55
CA ARG A 626 -3.36 28.41 -18.87
C ARG A 626 -3.84 29.77 -19.32
N ALA A 627 -4.03 29.91 -20.63
CA ALA A 627 -4.66 31.11 -21.20
C ALA A 627 -6.13 31.18 -20.78
N SER A 628 -6.59 32.33 -20.28
CA SER A 628 -7.93 32.48 -19.71
C SER A 628 -8.42 33.92 -19.80
N GLN A 629 -9.73 34.12 -19.93
CA GLN A 629 -10.32 35.43 -19.75
C GLN A 629 -10.37 35.76 -18.26
N GLY A 630 -10.06 37.02 -17.93
CA GLY A 630 -10.08 37.51 -16.56
C GLY A 630 -10.52 38.96 -16.46
N THR A 631 -10.77 39.39 -15.23
CA THR A 631 -11.05 40.80 -14.91
C THR A 631 -10.25 41.21 -13.68
N LEU A 632 -9.58 42.33 -13.74
CA LEU A 632 -8.98 42.99 -12.59
C LEU A 632 -9.89 44.13 -12.17
N LYS A 633 -10.28 44.21 -10.88
CA LYS A 633 -11.16 45.25 -10.33
C LYS A 633 -10.51 45.90 -9.12
N LEU A 634 -10.66 47.21 -9.03
CA LEU A 634 -10.44 47.96 -7.80
C LEU A 634 -11.81 48.20 -7.13
N VAL A 635 -11.93 47.76 -5.89
CA VAL A 635 -13.16 47.86 -5.09
C VAL A 635 -12.88 48.66 -3.83
N ASN A 636 -13.70 49.63 -3.47
CA ASN A 636 -13.54 50.41 -2.23
C ASN A 636 -13.98 49.61 -0.97
N SER A 637 -13.79 50.21 0.18
CA SER A 637 -14.11 49.55 1.48
C SER A 637 -15.60 49.24 1.71
N ILE A 638 -16.51 49.81 0.90
CA ILE A 638 -17.96 49.58 0.94
C ILE A 638 -18.46 48.69 -0.20
N GLY A 639 -17.54 48.04 -0.97
CA GLY A 639 -17.89 47.06 -2.00
C GLY A 639 -18.20 47.64 -3.39
N GLN A 640 -18.01 48.95 -3.63
CA GLN A 640 -18.23 49.54 -4.94
C GLN A 640 -17.02 49.35 -5.85
N VAL A 641 -17.25 48.97 -7.12
CA VAL A 641 -16.19 48.86 -8.13
C VAL A 641 -15.80 50.27 -8.58
N ILE A 642 -14.56 50.66 -8.32
CA ILE A 642 -14.00 51.96 -8.68
C ILE A 642 -13.42 51.95 -10.09
N ALA A 643 -12.72 50.87 -10.44
CA ALA A 643 -12.16 50.66 -11.78
C ALA A 643 -12.14 49.17 -12.11
N SER A 644 -12.23 48.81 -13.40
CA SER A 644 -12.25 47.44 -13.86
C SER A 644 -11.59 47.35 -15.24
N GLN A 645 -10.78 46.29 -15.41
CA GLN A 645 -10.11 45.97 -16.68
C GLN A 645 -10.27 44.50 -17.02
N ASN A 646 -10.86 44.20 -18.18
CA ASN A 646 -10.91 42.85 -18.73
C ASN A 646 -9.60 42.53 -19.47
N PHE A 647 -9.15 41.30 -19.41
CA PHE A 647 -7.95 40.84 -20.07
C PHE A 647 -8.03 39.36 -20.46
N VAL A 648 -7.07 38.92 -21.26
CA VAL A 648 -6.81 37.52 -21.55
C VAL A 648 -5.40 37.19 -21.05
N SER A 649 -5.28 36.24 -20.12
CA SER A 649 -3.98 35.76 -19.65
C SER A 649 -3.34 34.82 -20.67
N SER A 650 -2.03 34.80 -20.71
CA SER A 650 -1.22 33.75 -21.35
C SER A 650 -0.70 32.77 -20.29
N VAL A 651 -0.27 31.57 -20.70
CA VAL A 651 0.45 30.64 -19.81
C VAL A 651 1.75 31.30 -19.36
N GLY A 652 2.04 31.24 -18.06
CA GLY A 652 3.24 31.87 -17.49
C GLY A 652 2.96 33.20 -16.78
N ALA A 653 3.96 34.05 -16.69
CA ALA A 653 3.87 35.33 -16.01
C ALA A 653 3.00 36.33 -16.82
N ASN A 654 2.08 36.98 -16.13
CA ASN A 654 1.17 37.99 -16.67
C ASN A 654 1.28 39.26 -15.83
N SER A 655 1.03 40.40 -16.48
CA SER A 655 0.89 41.69 -15.82
C SER A 655 -0.28 42.46 -16.44
N ILE A 656 -1.13 43.03 -15.59
CA ILE A 656 -2.31 43.81 -15.98
C ILE A 656 -2.37 45.06 -15.13
N SER A 657 -2.76 46.20 -15.72
CA SER A 657 -2.79 47.47 -15.03
C SER A 657 -4.17 48.12 -15.11
N ILE A 658 -4.55 48.82 -14.05
CA ILE A 658 -5.74 49.68 -13.97
C ILE A 658 -5.30 51.09 -13.61
N GLU A 659 -5.78 52.09 -14.36
CA GLU A 659 -5.64 53.49 -13.99
C GLU A 659 -6.75 53.89 -13.02
N THR A 660 -6.41 54.65 -11.98
CA THR A 660 -7.36 55.14 -11.01
C THR A 660 -6.90 56.42 -10.31
N ASN A 661 -7.84 57.30 -10.06
CA ASN A 661 -7.68 58.48 -9.20
C ASN A 661 -8.23 58.29 -7.80
N TYR A 662 -8.54 57.03 -7.44
CA TYR A 662 -9.07 56.73 -6.09
C TYR A 662 -7.98 56.84 -5.03
N HIS A 663 -8.30 57.54 -3.95
CA HIS A 663 -7.49 57.65 -2.74
C HIS A 663 -8.26 57.03 -1.58
N GLY A 664 -7.61 56.11 -0.87
CA GLY A 664 -8.26 55.46 0.27
C GLY A 664 -7.90 53.96 0.40
N THR A 665 -8.59 53.28 1.27
CA THR A 665 -8.44 51.82 1.47
C THR A 665 -9.45 51.11 0.59
N GLY A 666 -9.00 50.07 -0.09
CA GLY A 666 -9.85 49.23 -0.93
C GLY A 666 -9.24 47.84 -1.15
N PHE A 667 -9.79 47.13 -2.09
CA PHE A 667 -9.36 45.77 -2.45
C PHE A 667 -9.09 45.69 -3.95
N LEU A 668 -7.95 45.14 -4.34
CA LEU A 668 -7.72 44.74 -5.71
C LEU A 668 -8.19 43.29 -5.87
N VAL A 669 -9.14 43.09 -6.78
CA VAL A 669 -9.78 41.80 -7.03
C VAL A 669 -9.42 41.33 -8.43
N LEU A 670 -8.73 40.20 -8.50
CA LEU A 670 -8.43 39.50 -9.74
C LEU A 670 -9.40 38.32 -9.89
N ASP A 671 -10.29 38.41 -10.87
CA ASP A 671 -11.16 37.32 -11.27
C ASP A 671 -10.58 36.65 -12.53
N LEU A 672 -10.21 35.37 -12.45
CA LEU A 672 -9.66 34.62 -13.58
C LEU A 672 -10.35 33.25 -13.64
N ASN A 673 -11.19 33.02 -14.66
CA ASN A 673 -11.96 31.77 -14.81
C ASN A 673 -12.69 31.33 -13.53
N SER A 674 -13.49 32.21 -12.93
CA SER A 674 -14.23 31.96 -11.70
C SER A 674 -13.38 31.84 -10.42
N ASN A 675 -12.07 31.93 -10.51
CA ASN A 675 -11.20 32.07 -9.34
C ASN A 675 -10.98 33.54 -9.01
N ARG A 676 -11.15 33.85 -7.74
CA ARG A 676 -11.01 35.19 -7.21
C ARG A 676 -9.83 35.27 -6.25
N THR A 677 -8.91 36.18 -6.54
CA THR A 677 -7.86 36.60 -5.61
C THR A 677 -8.10 38.03 -5.20
N THR A 678 -8.09 38.30 -3.91
CA THR A 678 -8.34 39.64 -3.36
C THR A 678 -7.17 40.04 -2.49
N LEU A 679 -6.63 41.23 -2.74
CA LEU A 679 -5.59 41.83 -1.92
C LEU A 679 -6.05 43.19 -1.37
N PRO A 680 -5.95 43.44 -0.05
CA PRO A 680 -6.19 44.77 0.50
C PRO A 680 -5.08 45.73 0.04
N ILE A 681 -5.48 46.91 -0.39
CA ILE A 681 -4.57 47.95 -0.82
C ILE A 681 -4.92 49.30 -0.20
N ARG A 682 -3.92 50.17 -0.03
CA ARG A 682 -4.10 51.54 0.40
C ARG A 682 -3.46 52.46 -0.61
N LEU A 683 -4.27 53.29 -1.25
CA LEU A 683 -3.85 54.28 -2.23
C LEU A 683 -3.73 55.63 -1.53
N LYS A 684 -2.58 56.27 -1.66
CA LYS A 684 -2.27 57.60 -1.08
C LYS A 684 -2.63 58.71 -2.01
#